data_c3cf27c58da03e1b8632bc4ebef9639d
#
_entry.id   c3cf27c58da03e1b8632bc4ebef9639d
#
_cell.length_a   1.000
_cell.length_b   1.000
_cell.length_c   1.000
_cell.angle_alpha   90.00
_cell.angle_beta   90.00
_cell.angle_gamma   90.00
#
_symmetry.space_group_name_H-M   'P 1'
#
loop_
_entity.id
_entity.type
_entity.pdbx_description
1 polymer ?
#
loop_
_entity_poly.entity_id
_entity_poly.type
_entity_poly.pdbx_seq_one_letter_code
_entity_poly.pdbx_strand_id
1 'polypeptide(L)'
;MAISIKKRFSCLLKISGTLAAILVTLPGLGQLPVLPTVPSPNAASLGQYGQIPVSNYTGTASVEIPIYTIEDTKLTIPVTLSYHTGGNRLESHPGWVGLGWNMNTGGAITRIMNRLPDELDAPTLPKSGFYYTHGDIDQTDWSSDANMKLPPPLRDIEPDIFTFNFLGMSGKFFLDEKGNWQVQSDQPLKVIFSPGDFLTPFISKYGYAFSAYLTPTFRKFTIIDQQGNQYIFGDTENAIEYSDDIAPKTGTAGAAFFATSWFLTKIIPAGGGSPVVYTYERGPYVSSLYVSTSLTSINGYWKEVLAPGCSSWTQSISTSGKVISPVYLKSISNPDRNIKINFSFSASHELTYKDADYNKIALERYGGVTRDYLKILQRLPAIIPYYRQNDEMALYRRFVWFKLDKVSVTDTLSRQIREVRFNYTDTSISRLELKALSFFSPGGSQPVQTYSFEYNTTKLPDYLASLGDHWGYHNNTAAPFNNQILNYEQLKAPSEGYTKARILEKITYPTGGTSNFEYNLHSYGSIVSNDRRSLVAQTGNASGLRVSKIRSTDAAGQTLTKEYFYVKNYTPSANPATLASSGILDTKPQYNFSVSGIDVGGAGFNYSMFSSSTVIPLAQNTSGISVGYSEVVERRSDGSYTIYQFTNHDNGYKDTAVVNSYNNTYTPAIPFTSYEFARGKPLRTTSYTATGSPVQMQQYSYAFVGSPWQ
;
A
#
# COMPACT_ATOMS: atom_id res chain seq x y z
N MET A 1 8.43 -1.17 -18.08
CA MET A 1 9.92 -1.31 -18.14
C MET A 1 10.28 -2.62 -17.45
N ALA A 2 10.81 -3.58 -18.16
CA ALA A 2 11.13 -4.88 -17.62
C ALA A 2 12.61 -4.95 -17.25
N ILE A 3 12.95 -5.58 -16.14
CA ILE A 3 14.33 -5.78 -15.66
C ILE A 3 14.73 -7.22 -15.96
N SER A 4 15.80 -7.41 -16.74
CA SER A 4 16.37 -8.73 -16.99
C SER A 4 17.45 -9.07 -15.93
N ILE A 5 17.32 -10.24 -15.31
CA ILE A 5 18.23 -10.70 -14.26
C ILE A 5 19.21 -11.70 -14.83
N LYS A 6 20.52 -11.42 -14.79
CA LYS A 6 21.57 -12.39 -15.05
C LYS A 6 22.16 -12.89 -13.73
N LYS A 7 22.04 -14.19 -13.48
CA LYS A 7 22.58 -14.88 -12.32
C LYS A 7 23.95 -15.46 -12.64
N ARG A 8 25.00 -15.04 -11.94
CA ARG A 8 26.31 -15.69 -11.99
C ARG A 8 26.57 -16.40 -10.67
N PHE A 9 26.84 -17.70 -10.75
CA PHE A 9 27.35 -18.49 -9.62
C PHE A 9 28.88 -18.49 -9.65
N SER A 10 29.50 -18.08 -8.57
CA SER A 10 30.92 -18.24 -8.34
C SER A 10 31.13 -19.05 -7.07
N CYS A 11 31.62 -20.28 -7.23
CA CYS A 11 32.00 -21.14 -6.13
C CYS A 11 33.53 -21.05 -5.96
N LEU A 12 33.99 -20.49 -4.84
CA LEU A 12 35.41 -20.47 -4.49
C LEU A 12 35.73 -21.74 -3.68
N LEU A 13 36.11 -22.81 -4.37
CA LEU A 13 36.81 -23.93 -3.77
C LEU A 13 38.33 -23.78 -4.03
N LYS A 14 39.10 -23.47 -2.98
CA LYS A 14 40.53 -23.73 -2.99
C LYS A 14 40.78 -25.17 -2.54
N ILE A 15 41.08 -26.05 -3.46
CA ILE A 15 41.76 -27.33 -3.18
C ILE A 15 42.98 -27.42 -4.11
N SER A 16 44.14 -27.39 -3.49
CA SER A 16 45.43 -27.74 -4.12
C SER A 16 45.50 -29.26 -4.25
N GLY A 17 45.88 -29.75 -5.40
CA GLY A 17 46.26 -31.17 -5.51
C GLY A 17 46.06 -31.73 -6.91
N THR A 18 47.20 -31.83 -7.60
CA THR A 18 47.54 -32.57 -8.81
C THR A 18 46.89 -33.97 -8.94
N LEU A 19 46.35 -34.38 -10.08
CA LEU A 19 46.82 -35.44 -10.99
C LEU A 19 45.73 -35.95 -11.95
N ALA A 20 46.17 -36.08 -13.21
CA ALA A 20 45.91 -37.08 -14.23
C ALA A 20 44.51 -37.24 -14.84
N ALA A 21 44.46 -36.94 -16.12
CA ALA A 21 43.42 -37.29 -17.08
C ALA A 21 43.33 -38.81 -17.31
N ILE A 22 42.09 -39.34 -17.26
CA ILE A 22 41.68 -40.51 -18.02
C ILE A 22 40.31 -40.25 -18.59
N LEU A 23 40.23 -40.11 -19.92
CA LEU A 23 38.98 -40.14 -20.68
C LEU A 23 38.44 -41.59 -20.65
N VAL A 24 37.26 -41.78 -20.06
CA VAL A 24 36.42 -42.94 -20.34
C VAL A 24 35.00 -42.45 -20.65
N THR A 25 34.63 -42.60 -21.89
CA THR A 25 33.26 -42.44 -22.37
C THR A 25 32.43 -43.60 -21.85
N LEU A 26 31.45 -43.33 -20.99
CA LEU A 26 30.40 -44.27 -20.62
C LEU A 26 29.04 -43.71 -21.07
N PRO A 27 28.15 -44.55 -21.61
CA PRO A 27 26.82 -44.15 -22.08
C PRO A 27 25.95 -43.80 -20.90
N GLY A 28 25.06 -42.83 -21.16
CA GLY A 28 24.16 -42.25 -20.19
C GLY A 28 23.33 -43.29 -19.42
N LEU A 29 23.58 -43.37 -18.12
CA LEU A 29 22.61 -43.92 -17.16
C LEU A 29 21.64 -42.76 -16.81
N GLY A 30 20.40 -42.91 -17.19
CA GLY A 30 19.35 -42.00 -16.80
C GLY A 30 19.39 -41.76 -15.29
N GLN A 31 19.42 -40.49 -14.90
CA GLN A 31 19.24 -40.14 -13.51
C GLN A 31 17.91 -40.73 -13.03
N LEU A 32 17.98 -41.72 -12.16
CA LEU A 32 16.84 -42.15 -11.37
C LEU A 32 16.30 -40.90 -10.66
N PRO A 33 14.97 -40.66 -10.71
CA PRO A 33 14.41 -39.57 -9.94
C PRO A 33 14.85 -39.74 -8.48
N VAL A 34 15.55 -38.73 -7.96
CA VAL A 34 15.83 -38.67 -6.52
C VAL A 34 14.47 -38.62 -5.87
N LEU A 35 14.04 -39.76 -5.28
CA LEU A 35 12.84 -39.76 -4.47
C LEU A 35 13.03 -38.70 -3.41
N PRO A 36 12.10 -37.71 -3.31
CA PRO A 36 12.22 -36.71 -2.27
C PRO A 36 12.30 -37.46 -0.93
N THR A 37 13.41 -37.31 -0.23
CA THR A 37 13.52 -37.79 1.14
C THR A 37 12.45 -37.08 1.93
N VAL A 38 11.36 -37.78 2.24
CA VAL A 38 10.30 -37.23 3.10
C VAL A 38 10.95 -37.02 4.46
N PRO A 39 11.19 -35.77 4.89
CA PRO A 39 11.78 -35.51 6.19
C PRO A 39 10.88 -36.11 7.27
N SER A 40 11.47 -36.50 8.42
CA SER A 40 10.65 -36.93 9.55
C SER A 40 9.59 -35.85 9.86
N PRO A 41 8.40 -36.20 10.37
CA PRO A 41 7.37 -35.22 10.70
C PRO A 41 7.88 -34.03 11.53
N ASN A 42 8.79 -34.28 12.48
CA ASN A 42 9.39 -33.21 13.30
C ASN A 42 10.37 -32.34 12.51
N ALA A 43 11.21 -32.91 11.63
CA ALA A 43 12.12 -32.11 10.80
C ALA A 43 11.35 -31.33 9.73
N ALA A 44 10.28 -31.88 9.17
CA ALA A 44 9.40 -31.18 8.25
C ALA A 44 8.67 -30.03 8.95
N SER A 45 8.19 -30.22 10.18
CA SER A 45 7.52 -29.19 10.95
C SER A 45 8.47 -28.03 11.32
N LEU A 46 9.68 -28.33 11.77
CA LEU A 46 10.68 -27.30 12.09
C LEU A 46 11.07 -26.49 10.84
N GLY A 47 11.25 -27.15 9.71
CA GLY A 47 11.49 -26.49 8.42
C GLY A 47 10.33 -25.57 8.00
N GLN A 48 9.10 -25.98 8.26
CA GLN A 48 7.91 -25.17 7.95
C GLN A 48 7.78 -23.94 8.87
N TYR A 49 8.07 -24.06 10.16
CA TYR A 49 8.02 -22.92 11.11
C TYR A 49 9.21 -21.97 10.99
N GLY A 50 10.37 -22.48 10.59
CA GLY A 50 11.59 -21.67 10.43
C GLY A 50 11.67 -20.86 9.14
N GLN A 51 10.70 -21.00 8.24
CA GLN A 51 10.73 -20.42 6.90
C GLN A 51 9.86 -19.17 6.71
N ILE A 52 9.57 -18.42 7.78
CA ILE A 52 8.88 -17.12 7.60
C ILE A 52 9.84 -16.19 6.84
N PRO A 53 9.53 -15.82 5.59
CA PRO A 53 10.38 -14.92 4.82
C PRO A 53 10.30 -13.51 5.39
N VAL A 54 11.45 -12.85 5.46
CA VAL A 54 11.54 -11.43 5.79
C VAL A 54 12.02 -10.69 4.54
N SER A 55 11.29 -9.65 4.16
CA SER A 55 11.78 -8.68 3.19
C SER A 55 12.92 -7.89 3.84
N ASN A 56 14.16 -8.33 3.63
CA ASN A 56 15.30 -7.72 4.30
C ASN A 56 15.46 -6.24 3.93
N TYR A 57 15.09 -5.82 2.72
CA TYR A 57 15.12 -4.42 2.31
C TYR A 57 14.14 -3.55 3.10
N THR A 58 12.97 -4.07 3.46
CA THR A 58 11.93 -3.34 4.19
C THR A 58 11.89 -3.68 5.68
N GLY A 59 12.52 -4.76 6.09
CA GLY A 59 12.45 -5.26 7.46
C GLY A 59 11.12 -5.93 7.83
N THR A 60 10.21 -6.13 6.90
CA THR A 60 8.89 -6.71 7.19
C THR A 60 8.86 -8.21 6.95
N ALA A 61 8.28 -8.97 7.88
CA ALA A 61 8.03 -10.39 7.68
C ALA A 61 6.77 -10.61 6.85
N SER A 62 6.81 -11.60 5.97
CA SER A 62 5.65 -12.10 5.24
C SER A 62 5.12 -13.34 5.93
N VAL A 63 4.03 -13.18 6.68
CA VAL A 63 3.31 -14.31 7.28
C VAL A 63 2.23 -14.72 6.30
N GLU A 64 2.31 -15.93 5.77
CA GLU A 64 1.33 -16.45 4.82
C GLU A 64 0.76 -17.78 5.31
N ILE A 65 -0.57 -17.89 5.26
CA ILE A 65 -1.31 -19.09 5.58
C ILE A 65 -2.09 -19.53 4.35
N PRO A 66 -1.75 -20.68 3.76
CA PRO A 66 -2.47 -21.19 2.60
C PRO A 66 -3.88 -21.64 3.01
N ILE A 67 -4.89 -21.08 2.36
CA ILE A 67 -6.29 -21.47 2.51
C ILE A 67 -6.61 -22.61 1.54
N TYR A 68 -6.32 -22.37 0.27
CA TYR A 68 -6.47 -23.33 -0.82
C TYR A 68 -5.62 -22.94 -2.02
N THR A 69 -5.17 -23.92 -2.79
CA THR A 69 -4.49 -23.65 -4.07
C THR A 69 -5.25 -24.37 -5.18
N ILE A 70 -5.63 -23.63 -6.21
CA ILE A 70 -6.15 -24.22 -7.43
C ILE A 70 -4.94 -24.58 -8.28
N GLU A 71 -4.61 -25.87 -8.32
CA GLU A 71 -3.53 -26.37 -9.15
C GLU A 71 -4.03 -26.69 -10.55
N ASP A 72 -3.54 -25.99 -11.52
CA ASP A 72 -3.75 -26.26 -12.92
C ASP A 72 -2.40 -26.53 -13.61
N THR A 73 -2.39 -27.33 -14.68
CA THR A 73 -1.19 -27.63 -15.46
C THR A 73 -0.56 -26.38 -16.08
N LYS A 74 -1.34 -25.32 -16.21
CA LYS A 74 -0.94 -24.08 -16.89
C LYS A 74 -0.76 -22.92 -15.95
N LEU A 75 -1.49 -22.89 -14.82
CA LEU A 75 -1.50 -21.76 -13.91
C LEU A 75 -1.87 -22.21 -12.51
N THR A 76 -1.03 -21.91 -11.53
CA THR A 76 -1.31 -22.13 -10.11
C THR A 76 -1.90 -20.86 -9.52
N ILE A 77 -3.07 -20.98 -8.88
CA ILE A 77 -3.77 -19.85 -8.26
C ILE A 77 -3.84 -20.10 -6.74
N PRO A 78 -2.95 -19.50 -5.97
CA PRO A 78 -2.99 -19.57 -4.52
C PRO A 78 -4.10 -18.66 -3.96
N VAL A 79 -4.84 -19.17 -2.99
CA VAL A 79 -5.70 -18.41 -2.09
C VAL A 79 -5.05 -18.44 -0.73
N THR A 80 -4.45 -17.32 -0.31
CA THR A 80 -3.66 -17.23 0.91
C THR A 80 -4.12 -16.07 1.77
N LEU A 81 -4.00 -16.25 3.08
CA LEU A 81 -4.14 -15.18 4.06
C LEU A 81 -2.74 -14.68 4.42
N SER A 82 -2.48 -13.39 4.29
CA SER A 82 -1.19 -12.78 4.63
C SER A 82 -1.32 -11.71 5.70
N TYR A 83 -0.27 -11.55 6.53
CA TYR A 83 -0.19 -10.50 7.53
C TYR A 83 1.00 -9.58 7.27
N HIS A 84 0.75 -8.28 7.33
CA HIS A 84 1.77 -7.24 7.14
C HIS A 84 2.33 -6.79 8.50
N THR A 85 3.62 -7.03 8.75
CA THR A 85 4.26 -6.77 10.05
C THR A 85 4.83 -5.36 10.21
N GLY A 86 4.57 -4.44 9.31
CA GLY A 86 5.09 -3.06 9.33
C GLY A 86 4.45 -2.13 10.37
N GLY A 87 3.51 -2.64 11.17
CA GLY A 87 2.78 -1.87 12.18
C GLY A 87 1.42 -1.35 11.69
N ASN A 88 0.61 -0.85 12.62
CA ASN A 88 -0.74 -0.37 12.37
C ASN A 88 -0.79 1.15 12.52
N ARG A 89 -1.17 1.88 11.46
CA ARG A 89 -1.40 3.32 11.53
C ARG A 89 -2.73 3.63 12.21
N LEU A 90 -2.84 4.80 12.83
CA LEU A 90 -4.05 5.22 13.55
C LEU A 90 -5.30 5.26 12.67
N GLU A 91 -5.14 5.67 11.43
CA GLU A 91 -6.25 5.83 10.48
C GLU A 91 -6.56 4.55 9.69
N SER A 92 -5.75 3.48 9.87
CA SER A 92 -5.97 2.23 9.15
C SER A 92 -7.23 1.53 9.65
N HIS A 93 -8.19 1.35 8.76
CA HIS A 93 -9.28 0.42 8.97
C HIS A 93 -8.83 -1.01 8.74
N PRO A 94 -9.33 -1.98 9.54
CA PRO A 94 -9.20 -3.38 9.19
C PRO A 94 -9.83 -3.64 7.82
N GLY A 95 -9.18 -4.50 7.03
CA GLY A 95 -9.89 -5.09 5.90
C GLY A 95 -10.91 -6.13 6.41
N TRP A 96 -11.61 -6.78 5.51
CA TRP A 96 -12.63 -7.77 5.84
C TRP A 96 -12.10 -9.05 6.53
N VAL A 97 -10.78 -9.20 6.69
CA VAL A 97 -10.12 -10.30 7.41
C VAL A 97 -9.41 -9.86 8.69
N GLY A 98 -9.60 -8.60 9.10
CA GLY A 98 -9.05 -8.05 10.34
C GLY A 98 -7.77 -7.22 10.16
N LEU A 99 -7.42 -6.50 11.20
CA LEU A 99 -6.33 -5.52 11.22
C LEU A 99 -4.97 -6.16 10.85
N GLY A 100 -4.31 -5.60 9.84
CA GLY A 100 -3.02 -6.07 9.34
C GLY A 100 -3.09 -7.32 8.45
N TRP A 101 -4.25 -7.98 8.36
CA TRP A 101 -4.46 -9.14 7.51
C TRP A 101 -5.01 -8.78 6.13
N ASN A 102 -4.63 -9.54 5.14
CA ASN A 102 -5.13 -9.43 3.77
C ASN A 102 -5.38 -10.82 3.18
N MET A 103 -6.46 -10.94 2.40
CA MET A 103 -6.78 -12.14 1.65
C MET A 103 -6.26 -12.02 0.22
N ASN A 104 -5.21 -12.74 -0.10
CA ASN A 104 -4.62 -12.77 -1.44
C ASN A 104 -5.37 -13.79 -2.29
N THR A 105 -6.25 -13.32 -3.16
CA THR A 105 -7.15 -14.17 -3.95
C THR A 105 -7.10 -13.91 -5.45
N GLY A 106 -6.44 -12.85 -5.86
CA GLY A 106 -6.41 -12.48 -7.28
C GLY A 106 -5.73 -11.13 -7.47
N GLY A 107 -6.12 -10.13 -6.70
CA GLY A 107 -5.55 -8.79 -6.73
C GLY A 107 -6.43 -7.76 -7.43
N ALA A 108 -5.91 -6.55 -7.53
CA ALA A 108 -6.61 -5.41 -8.09
C ALA A 108 -5.65 -4.44 -8.79
N ILE A 109 -6.21 -3.62 -9.65
CA ILE A 109 -5.62 -2.37 -10.12
C ILE A 109 -6.23 -1.26 -9.28
N THR A 110 -5.41 -0.42 -8.66
CA THR A 110 -5.84 0.71 -7.83
C THR A 110 -5.35 2.02 -8.42
N ARG A 111 -6.24 3.01 -8.49
CA ARG A 111 -5.95 4.34 -9.05
C ARG A 111 -5.44 5.29 -7.98
N ILE A 112 -4.38 5.99 -8.29
CA ILE A 112 -3.97 7.24 -7.66
C ILE A 112 -4.39 8.35 -8.61
N MET A 113 -5.43 9.07 -8.21
CA MET A 113 -5.99 10.14 -9.03
C MET A 113 -5.16 11.42 -8.87
N ASN A 114 -4.64 11.93 -9.97
CA ASN A 114 -3.95 13.21 -10.05
C ASN A 114 -4.94 14.26 -10.57
N ARG A 115 -5.43 15.13 -9.67
CA ARG A 115 -6.42 16.17 -9.91
C ARG A 115 -7.81 15.68 -10.30
N LEU A 116 -8.01 15.22 -11.54
CA LEU A 116 -9.29 14.78 -12.11
C LEU A 116 -9.15 13.37 -12.68
N PRO A 117 -10.25 12.62 -12.83
CA PRO A 117 -10.17 11.31 -13.49
C PRO A 117 -9.77 11.46 -14.97
N ASP A 118 -8.85 10.61 -15.43
CA ASP A 118 -8.40 10.59 -16.83
C ASP A 118 -9.56 10.51 -17.85
N GLU A 119 -10.64 9.78 -17.51
CA GLU A 119 -11.81 9.60 -18.37
C GLU A 119 -12.91 10.65 -18.17
N LEU A 120 -12.63 11.77 -17.54
CA LEU A 120 -13.63 12.80 -17.28
C LEU A 120 -14.26 13.31 -18.56
N ASP A 121 -15.54 12.99 -18.73
CA ASP A 121 -16.39 13.45 -19.84
C ASP A 121 -17.79 13.77 -19.28
N ALA A 122 -18.02 15.01 -18.95
CA ALA A 122 -19.26 15.48 -18.34
C ALA A 122 -19.94 16.53 -19.19
N PRO A 123 -21.26 16.69 -19.13
CA PRO A 123 -21.98 17.65 -19.97
C PRO A 123 -21.47 19.10 -19.92
N THR A 124 -20.94 19.51 -18.76
CA THR A 124 -20.38 20.84 -18.55
C THR A 124 -18.87 20.90 -18.77
N LEU A 125 -18.21 19.75 -18.90
CA LEU A 125 -16.79 19.56 -19.07
C LEU A 125 -16.53 18.43 -20.06
N PRO A 126 -16.95 18.56 -21.31
CA PRO A 126 -16.84 17.47 -22.26
C PRO A 126 -15.38 17.18 -22.56
N LYS A 127 -15.02 15.89 -22.44
CA LYS A 127 -13.69 15.34 -22.78
C LYS A 127 -12.53 16.13 -22.15
N SER A 128 -12.66 16.46 -20.86
CA SER A 128 -11.69 17.27 -20.14
C SER A 128 -10.65 16.44 -19.39
N GLY A 129 -10.83 15.12 -19.25
CA GLY A 129 -9.87 14.22 -18.64
C GLY A 129 -8.64 13.97 -19.51
N PHE A 130 -7.53 13.56 -18.88
CA PHE A 130 -6.23 13.35 -19.54
C PHE A 130 -6.29 12.33 -20.69
N TYR A 131 -7.16 11.32 -20.60
CA TYR A 131 -7.39 10.34 -21.67
C TYR A 131 -7.81 10.99 -23.01
N TYR A 132 -8.46 12.14 -22.97
CA TYR A 132 -8.89 12.88 -24.17
C TYR A 132 -7.95 14.00 -24.54
N THR A 133 -7.31 14.63 -23.56
CA THR A 133 -6.49 15.83 -23.74
C THR A 133 -5.02 15.51 -23.93
N HIS A 134 -4.55 14.38 -23.43
CA HIS A 134 -3.14 13.97 -23.37
C HIS A 134 -2.22 15.07 -22.78
N GLY A 135 -2.77 15.88 -21.88
CA GLY A 135 -2.05 17.00 -21.28
C GLY A 135 -1.82 18.19 -22.22
N ASP A 136 -2.45 18.18 -23.39
CA ASP A 136 -2.34 19.28 -24.34
C ASP A 136 -2.95 20.56 -23.75
N ILE A 137 -2.07 21.47 -23.40
CA ILE A 137 -2.43 22.85 -22.99
C ILE A 137 -2.41 23.67 -24.27
N ASP A 138 -3.58 23.95 -24.82
CA ASP A 138 -3.66 24.90 -25.91
C ASP A 138 -3.06 26.23 -25.45
N GLN A 139 -1.91 26.60 -26.04
CA GLN A 139 -1.20 27.84 -25.69
C GLN A 139 -2.07 29.08 -25.88
N THR A 140 -3.16 28.98 -26.64
CA THR A 140 -4.16 30.06 -26.78
C THR A 140 -4.94 30.31 -25.48
N ASP A 141 -5.01 29.35 -24.58
CA ASP A 141 -5.65 29.50 -23.26
C ASP A 141 -4.83 30.40 -22.31
N TRP A 142 -3.56 30.67 -22.62
CA TRP A 142 -2.66 31.56 -21.87
C TRP A 142 -2.54 32.96 -22.50
N SER A 143 -3.31 33.25 -23.55
CA SER A 143 -3.29 34.59 -24.15
C SER A 143 -3.76 35.61 -23.11
N SER A 144 -2.96 36.63 -22.96
CA SER A 144 -3.07 37.78 -22.07
C SER A 144 -4.29 38.67 -22.33
N ASP A 145 -5.47 38.08 -22.42
CA ASP A 145 -6.69 38.86 -22.49
C ASP A 145 -7.07 39.30 -21.07
N ALA A 146 -7.11 40.61 -20.86
CA ALA A 146 -7.39 41.30 -19.62
C ALA A 146 -8.77 40.99 -19.01
N ASN A 147 -9.55 40.18 -19.66
CA ASN A 147 -10.75 39.52 -19.14
C ASN A 147 -10.39 38.10 -18.68
N MET A 148 -9.65 37.96 -17.58
CA MET A 148 -9.39 36.69 -16.92
C MET A 148 -10.44 35.62 -17.30
N LYS A 149 -10.33 35.03 -18.45
CA LYS A 149 -10.79 33.67 -18.66
C LYS A 149 -9.86 32.88 -17.74
N LEU A 150 -10.38 32.49 -16.61
CA LEU A 150 -9.71 31.58 -15.70
C LEU A 150 -8.97 30.57 -16.55
N PRO A 151 -7.66 30.36 -16.33
CA PRO A 151 -6.94 29.30 -17.02
C PRO A 151 -7.84 28.07 -16.85
N PRO A 152 -8.03 27.23 -17.86
CA PRO A 152 -9.06 26.20 -17.77
C PRO A 152 -8.84 25.41 -16.49
N PRO A 153 -9.54 25.74 -15.38
CA PRO A 153 -9.33 25.08 -14.11
C PRO A 153 -9.84 23.65 -14.16
N LEU A 154 -10.20 23.19 -15.36
CA LEU A 154 -11.08 22.07 -15.57
C LEU A 154 -10.53 21.08 -16.62
N ARG A 155 -9.38 21.34 -17.26
CA ARG A 155 -8.68 20.32 -18.04
C ARG A 155 -7.70 19.57 -17.17
N ASP A 156 -7.69 18.28 -17.33
CA ASP A 156 -6.71 17.43 -16.67
C ASP A 156 -5.41 17.43 -17.46
N ILE A 157 -4.32 17.80 -16.78
CA ILE A 157 -2.99 17.91 -17.38
C ILE A 157 -2.00 16.90 -16.81
N GLU A 158 -2.44 16.09 -15.85
CA GLU A 158 -1.60 15.10 -15.17
C GLU A 158 -2.29 13.73 -15.23
N PRO A 159 -1.64 12.70 -15.82
CA PRO A 159 -2.24 11.40 -15.91
C PRO A 159 -2.41 10.77 -14.53
N ASP A 160 -3.45 9.99 -14.38
CA ASP A 160 -3.63 9.12 -13.23
C ASP A 160 -2.59 7.99 -13.22
N ILE A 161 -2.22 7.56 -12.03
CA ILE A 161 -1.32 6.41 -11.86
C ILE A 161 -2.14 5.20 -11.42
N PHE A 162 -2.07 4.13 -12.19
CA PHE A 162 -2.71 2.86 -11.89
C PHE A 162 -1.67 1.89 -11.35
N THR A 163 -1.79 1.50 -10.08
CA THR A 163 -0.91 0.52 -9.45
C THR A 163 -1.58 -0.86 -9.48
N PHE A 164 -0.81 -1.91 -9.67
CA PHE A 164 -1.33 -3.28 -9.64
C PHE A 164 -0.46 -4.19 -8.78
N ASN A 165 -1.12 -5.15 -8.12
CA ASN A 165 -0.47 -6.23 -7.39
C ASN A 165 -1.38 -7.46 -7.45
N PHE A 166 -0.92 -8.52 -8.15
CA PHE A 166 -1.67 -9.77 -8.31
C PHE A 166 -0.75 -10.93 -8.66
N LEU A 167 -0.98 -12.08 -8.08
CA LEU A 167 -0.28 -13.35 -8.37
C LEU A 167 1.25 -13.22 -8.47
N GLY A 168 1.87 -12.41 -7.60
CA GLY A 168 3.31 -12.16 -7.58
C GLY A 168 3.82 -11.16 -8.63
N MET A 169 2.93 -10.57 -9.41
CA MET A 169 3.22 -9.48 -10.34
C MET A 169 2.83 -8.15 -9.74
N SER A 170 3.71 -7.16 -9.78
CA SER A 170 3.44 -5.82 -9.27
C SER A 170 4.04 -4.74 -10.17
N GLY A 171 3.47 -3.56 -10.10
CA GLY A 171 3.93 -2.42 -10.87
C GLY A 171 2.91 -1.30 -10.94
N LYS A 172 3.14 -0.40 -11.87
CA LYS A 172 2.23 0.70 -12.19
C LYS A 172 2.18 0.97 -13.68
N PHE A 173 1.10 1.60 -14.13
CA PHE A 173 0.98 2.08 -15.49
C PHE A 173 0.23 3.42 -15.51
N PHE A 174 0.39 4.17 -16.58
CA PHE A 174 -0.21 5.48 -16.79
C PHE A 174 -0.22 5.80 -18.29
N LEU A 175 -0.99 6.81 -18.67
CA LEU A 175 -0.98 7.34 -20.04
C LEU A 175 0.21 8.30 -20.25
N ASP A 176 0.87 8.20 -21.39
CA ASP A 176 1.82 9.20 -21.82
C ASP A 176 1.12 10.35 -22.60
N GLU A 177 1.87 11.39 -22.94
CA GLU A 177 1.41 12.52 -23.75
C GLU A 177 0.93 12.15 -25.17
N LYS A 178 1.20 10.93 -25.63
CA LYS A 178 0.75 10.40 -26.94
C LYS A 178 -0.47 9.49 -26.80
N GLY A 179 -0.99 9.34 -25.57
CA GLY A 179 -2.12 8.44 -25.29
C GLY A 179 -1.75 6.96 -25.24
N ASN A 180 -0.46 6.61 -25.09
CA ASN A 180 -0.04 5.23 -24.95
C ASN A 180 0.06 4.84 -23.47
N TRP A 181 -0.36 3.62 -23.15
CA TRP A 181 -0.19 3.06 -21.82
C TRP A 181 1.25 2.63 -21.57
N GLN A 182 1.94 3.33 -20.67
CA GLN A 182 3.29 3.01 -20.24
C GLN A 182 3.26 2.16 -18.97
N VAL A 183 4.06 1.10 -18.93
CA VAL A 183 4.10 0.14 -17.83
C VAL A 183 5.47 0.15 -17.16
N GLN A 184 5.49 0.24 -15.83
CA GLN A 184 6.68 0.09 -14.99
C GLN A 184 6.49 -1.12 -14.08
N SER A 185 7.24 -2.18 -14.32
CA SER A 185 7.23 -3.42 -13.54
C SER A 185 8.61 -4.08 -13.60
N ASP A 186 8.90 -4.98 -12.66
CA ASP A 186 10.07 -5.84 -12.70
C ASP A 186 9.90 -7.07 -13.63
N GLN A 187 8.70 -7.23 -14.16
CA GLN A 187 8.36 -8.25 -15.15
C GLN A 187 7.91 -7.58 -16.45
N PRO A 188 8.20 -8.15 -17.62
CA PRO A 188 7.69 -7.63 -18.88
C PRO A 188 6.19 -7.95 -19.00
N LEU A 189 5.38 -6.93 -18.79
CA LEU A 189 3.93 -6.97 -18.84
C LEU A 189 3.43 -6.01 -19.91
N LYS A 190 2.30 -6.33 -20.52
CA LYS A 190 1.59 -5.46 -21.44
C LYS A 190 0.21 -5.14 -20.89
N VAL A 191 -0.12 -3.85 -20.81
CA VAL A 191 -1.47 -3.38 -20.46
C VAL A 191 -2.22 -3.04 -21.74
N ILE A 192 -3.47 -3.47 -21.81
CA ILE A 192 -4.39 -3.18 -22.92
C ILE A 192 -5.65 -2.57 -22.35
N PHE A 193 -6.02 -1.42 -22.90
CA PHE A 193 -7.34 -0.82 -22.81
C PHE A 193 -7.88 -0.62 -24.23
N SER A 194 -9.10 -1.08 -24.49
CA SER A 194 -9.75 -0.89 -25.81
C SER A 194 -10.36 0.50 -25.88
N PRO A 195 -9.98 1.35 -26.84
CA PRO A 195 -10.55 2.69 -26.95
C PRO A 195 -12.08 2.68 -26.95
N GLY A 196 -12.69 3.55 -26.15
CA GLY A 196 -14.15 3.64 -26.03
C GLY A 196 -14.81 2.55 -25.18
N ASP A 197 -14.04 1.67 -24.52
CA ASP A 197 -14.58 0.62 -23.65
C ASP A 197 -14.89 1.18 -22.25
N PHE A 198 -15.98 1.91 -22.15
CA PHE A 198 -16.44 2.53 -20.90
C PHE A 198 -17.71 1.86 -20.39
N LEU A 199 -17.86 1.88 -19.06
CA LEU A 199 -19.14 1.65 -18.40
C LEU A 199 -19.93 2.97 -18.34
N THR A 200 -21.25 2.83 -18.29
CA THR A 200 -22.14 3.94 -17.93
C THR A 200 -21.79 4.47 -16.55
N PRO A 201 -22.09 5.74 -16.26
CA PRO A 201 -21.84 6.30 -14.93
C PRO A 201 -22.42 5.44 -13.81
N PHE A 202 -21.67 5.31 -12.73
CA PHE A 202 -22.02 4.48 -11.60
C PHE A 202 -23.29 4.93 -10.90
N ILE A 203 -24.25 4.02 -10.76
CA ILE A 203 -25.50 4.21 -9.98
C ILE A 203 -25.62 3.05 -9.00
N SER A 204 -25.39 3.31 -7.72
CA SER A 204 -25.45 2.27 -6.71
C SER A 204 -26.88 1.83 -6.39
N LYS A 205 -27.08 0.53 -6.16
CA LYS A 205 -28.33 -0.02 -5.60
C LYS A 205 -28.66 0.49 -4.19
N TYR A 206 -27.65 1.00 -3.47
CA TYR A 206 -27.81 1.57 -2.13
C TYR A 206 -28.16 3.06 -2.12
N GLY A 207 -28.37 3.63 -3.27
CA GLY A 207 -28.72 5.01 -3.46
C GLY A 207 -28.03 5.60 -4.68
N TYR A 208 -28.45 6.78 -5.07
CA TYR A 208 -27.94 7.50 -6.22
C TYR A 208 -27.00 8.61 -5.76
N ALA A 209 -25.78 8.60 -6.20
CA ALA A 209 -24.87 9.74 -6.00
C ALA A 209 -25.32 10.88 -6.91
N PHE A 210 -25.91 11.92 -6.34
CA PHE A 210 -26.24 13.11 -7.10
C PHE A 210 -24.97 13.87 -7.42
N SER A 211 -24.50 13.70 -8.63
CA SER A 211 -23.46 14.54 -9.19
C SER A 211 -23.98 15.26 -10.41
N ALA A 212 -23.67 16.54 -10.53
CA ALA A 212 -23.87 17.26 -11.77
C ALA A 212 -23.01 16.69 -12.91
N TYR A 213 -22.04 15.83 -12.56
CA TYR A 213 -21.07 15.26 -13.47
C TYR A 213 -20.97 13.76 -13.24
N LEU A 214 -21.77 13.01 -13.99
CA LEU A 214 -21.63 11.56 -14.10
C LEU A 214 -20.64 11.28 -15.21
N THR A 215 -19.42 10.88 -14.85
CA THR A 215 -18.41 10.54 -15.85
C THR A 215 -18.45 9.05 -16.19
N PRO A 216 -18.23 8.68 -17.45
CA PRO A 216 -17.97 7.28 -17.82
C PRO A 216 -16.77 6.73 -17.02
N THR A 217 -16.75 5.43 -16.83
CA THR A 217 -15.66 4.73 -16.12
C THR A 217 -14.95 3.81 -17.08
N PHE A 218 -13.62 3.74 -17.06
CA PHE A 218 -12.86 2.69 -17.72
C PHE A 218 -13.43 1.33 -17.32
N ARG A 219 -13.96 0.57 -18.30
CA ARG A 219 -14.68 -0.66 -18.00
C ARG A 219 -13.75 -1.76 -17.55
N LYS A 220 -12.63 -1.97 -18.26
CA LYS A 220 -11.66 -3.02 -17.93
C LYS A 220 -10.27 -2.69 -18.40
N PHE A 221 -9.31 -3.27 -17.70
CA PHE A 221 -7.93 -3.36 -18.13
C PHE A 221 -7.56 -4.84 -18.30
N THR A 222 -6.80 -5.15 -19.36
CA THR A 222 -6.23 -6.48 -19.54
C THR A 222 -4.73 -6.40 -19.42
N ILE A 223 -4.15 -7.16 -18.48
CA ILE A 223 -2.70 -7.31 -18.34
C ILE A 223 -2.31 -8.65 -18.97
N ILE A 224 -1.27 -8.65 -19.79
CA ILE A 224 -0.75 -9.86 -20.44
C ILE A 224 0.68 -10.09 -19.94
N ASP A 225 0.97 -11.31 -19.49
CA ASP A 225 2.30 -11.72 -19.05
C ASP A 225 3.15 -12.24 -20.23
N GLN A 226 4.41 -12.60 -19.95
CA GLN A 226 5.34 -13.15 -20.94
C GLN A 226 4.90 -14.47 -21.55
N GLN A 227 4.10 -15.25 -20.81
CA GLN A 227 3.57 -16.53 -21.26
C GLN A 227 2.34 -16.35 -22.16
N GLY A 228 1.80 -15.12 -22.22
CA GLY A 228 0.58 -14.80 -22.97
C GLY A 228 -0.71 -15.03 -22.18
N ASN A 229 -0.65 -15.31 -20.88
CA ASN A 229 -1.83 -15.35 -20.04
C ASN A 229 -2.44 -13.95 -19.92
N GLN A 230 -3.76 -13.89 -19.96
CA GLN A 230 -4.49 -12.62 -19.88
C GLN A 230 -5.22 -12.51 -18.53
N TYR A 231 -5.03 -11.40 -17.88
CA TYR A 231 -5.64 -11.07 -16.60
C TYR A 231 -6.57 -9.87 -16.80
N ILE A 232 -7.87 -10.08 -16.64
CA ILE A 232 -8.91 -9.08 -16.89
C ILE A 232 -9.38 -8.51 -15.56
N PHE A 233 -9.27 -7.20 -15.41
CA PHE A 233 -9.67 -6.45 -14.22
C PHE A 233 -10.88 -5.56 -14.56
N GLY A 234 -11.89 -5.55 -13.69
CA GLY A 234 -13.15 -4.84 -13.93
C GLY A 234 -14.12 -5.66 -14.78
N ASP A 235 -14.48 -5.17 -15.97
CA ASP A 235 -15.44 -5.74 -16.94
C ASP A 235 -16.92 -5.67 -16.49
N THR A 236 -17.18 -5.65 -15.19
CA THR A 236 -18.52 -5.48 -14.62
C THR A 236 -18.50 -4.43 -13.51
N GLU A 237 -19.59 -3.71 -13.35
CA GLU A 237 -19.73 -2.70 -12.28
C GLU A 237 -19.46 -3.29 -10.89
N ASN A 238 -19.91 -4.53 -10.63
CA ASN A 238 -19.71 -5.19 -9.34
C ASN A 238 -18.26 -5.60 -9.05
N ALA A 239 -17.35 -5.47 -10.00
CA ALA A 239 -15.92 -5.70 -9.81
C ALA A 239 -15.10 -4.39 -9.78
N ILE A 240 -15.78 -3.25 -9.68
CA ILE A 240 -15.14 -1.93 -9.61
C ILE A 240 -15.58 -1.26 -8.32
N GLU A 241 -14.61 -0.81 -7.52
CA GLU A 241 -14.85 0.02 -6.35
C GLU A 241 -14.90 1.49 -6.75
N TYR A 242 -15.82 2.22 -6.16
CA TYR A 242 -15.99 3.65 -6.39
C TYR A 242 -15.86 4.41 -5.08
N SER A 243 -15.31 5.61 -5.14
CA SER A 243 -15.32 6.53 -4.00
C SER A 243 -15.67 7.96 -4.40
N ASP A 244 -16.15 8.70 -3.43
CA ASP A 244 -16.43 10.14 -3.53
C ASP A 244 -15.86 10.85 -2.31
N ASP A 245 -15.31 12.04 -2.51
CA ASP A 245 -14.85 12.87 -1.40
C ASP A 245 -16.07 13.46 -0.68
N ILE A 246 -16.18 13.23 0.64
CA ILE A 246 -17.26 13.78 1.49
C ILE A 246 -17.31 15.30 1.34
N ALA A 247 -16.18 15.86 1.00
CA ALA A 247 -16.02 17.28 0.93
C ALA A 247 -15.24 17.67 -0.33
N PRO A 248 -15.94 17.94 -1.45
CA PRO A 248 -15.30 18.38 -2.68
C PRO A 248 -14.54 19.67 -2.44
N LYS A 249 -13.33 19.74 -3.00
CA LYS A 249 -12.54 20.96 -3.01
C LYS A 249 -13.36 22.08 -3.68
N THR A 250 -13.41 23.26 -3.07
CA THR A 250 -14.05 24.45 -3.67
C THR A 250 -13.47 24.69 -5.05
N GLY A 251 -14.31 24.76 -6.08
CA GLY A 251 -13.92 24.97 -7.48
C GLY A 251 -13.82 23.71 -8.34
N THR A 252 -13.87 22.52 -7.78
CA THR A 252 -14.09 21.32 -8.55
C THR A 252 -15.58 21.11 -8.78
N ALA A 253 -15.94 20.88 -10.00
CA ALA A 253 -17.30 20.49 -10.39
C ALA A 253 -17.78 19.34 -9.53
N GLY A 254 -18.95 19.48 -8.98
CA GLY A 254 -19.62 18.69 -7.93
C GLY A 254 -19.15 17.25 -7.72
N ALA A 255 -19.24 16.82 -6.50
CA ALA A 255 -18.88 15.47 -6.07
C ALA A 255 -19.43 14.39 -7.01
N ALA A 256 -18.57 13.51 -7.46
CA ALA A 256 -18.94 12.35 -8.27
C ALA A 256 -18.24 11.11 -7.73
N PHE A 257 -18.92 9.97 -7.78
CA PHE A 257 -18.26 8.69 -7.54
C PHE A 257 -17.35 8.35 -8.72
N PHE A 258 -16.06 8.25 -8.44
CA PHE A 258 -15.05 7.82 -9.40
C PHE A 258 -14.60 6.40 -9.08
N ALA A 259 -14.28 5.65 -10.13
CA ALA A 259 -13.68 4.33 -9.96
C ALA A 259 -12.28 4.48 -9.35
N THR A 260 -12.03 3.76 -8.28
CA THR A 260 -10.77 3.77 -7.54
C THR A 260 -10.03 2.44 -7.61
N SER A 261 -10.75 1.32 -7.84
CA SER A 261 -10.11 0.01 -7.97
C SER A 261 -10.88 -0.91 -8.91
N TRP A 262 -10.14 -1.65 -9.74
CA TRP A 262 -10.66 -2.70 -10.63
C TRP A 262 -10.13 -4.04 -10.14
N PHE A 263 -11.01 -4.93 -9.75
CA PHE A 263 -10.64 -6.24 -9.23
C PHE A 263 -10.53 -7.26 -10.35
N LEU A 264 -9.67 -8.27 -10.18
CA LEU A 264 -9.46 -9.35 -11.12
C LEU A 264 -10.76 -10.15 -11.29
N THR A 265 -11.30 -10.21 -12.52
CA THR A 265 -12.55 -10.94 -12.83
C THR A 265 -12.32 -12.21 -13.62
N LYS A 266 -11.24 -12.27 -14.39
CA LYS A 266 -10.99 -13.42 -15.25
C LYS A 266 -9.51 -13.63 -15.51
N ILE A 267 -9.09 -14.88 -15.54
CA ILE A 267 -7.77 -15.28 -16.03
C ILE A 267 -8.00 -16.21 -17.22
N ILE A 268 -7.40 -15.89 -18.36
CA ILE A 268 -7.45 -16.69 -19.58
C ILE A 268 -6.04 -17.26 -19.81
N PRO A 269 -5.84 -18.59 -19.64
CA PRO A 269 -4.55 -19.20 -19.88
C PRO A 269 -4.14 -19.15 -21.35
N ALA A 270 -2.90 -18.83 -21.67
CA ALA A 270 -2.38 -18.77 -23.04
C ALA A 270 -2.46 -20.12 -23.77
N GLY A 271 -2.30 -21.22 -23.03
CA GLY A 271 -2.35 -22.57 -23.58
C GLY A 271 -3.76 -23.10 -23.88
N GLY A 272 -4.82 -22.26 -23.83
CA GLY A 272 -6.23 -22.67 -23.96
C GLY A 272 -6.75 -23.30 -22.64
N GLY A 273 -8.02 -23.65 -22.61
CA GLY A 273 -8.77 -24.13 -21.44
C GLY A 273 -9.84 -23.13 -21.03
N SER A 274 -10.64 -23.49 -20.04
CA SER A 274 -11.69 -22.62 -19.53
C SER A 274 -11.08 -21.50 -18.66
N PRO A 275 -11.58 -20.26 -18.79
CA PRO A 275 -11.15 -19.19 -17.93
C PRO A 275 -11.43 -19.46 -16.46
N VAL A 276 -10.54 -19.02 -15.57
CA VAL A 276 -10.84 -18.91 -14.15
C VAL A 276 -11.62 -17.61 -13.93
N VAL A 277 -12.77 -17.70 -13.28
CA VAL A 277 -13.71 -16.60 -13.13
C VAL A 277 -13.86 -16.21 -11.68
N TYR A 278 -13.77 -14.91 -11.42
CA TYR A 278 -13.98 -14.28 -10.12
C TYR A 278 -15.29 -13.50 -10.15
N THR A 279 -16.12 -13.67 -9.13
CA THR A 279 -17.37 -12.93 -9.00
C THR A 279 -17.37 -12.11 -7.74
N TYR A 280 -17.94 -10.92 -7.79
CA TYR A 280 -17.97 -9.98 -6.69
C TYR A 280 -19.41 -9.58 -6.34
N GLU A 281 -19.60 -9.12 -5.12
CA GLU A 281 -20.84 -8.53 -4.65
C GLU A 281 -20.56 -7.17 -4.02
N ARG A 282 -21.38 -6.18 -4.38
CA ARG A 282 -21.25 -4.83 -3.83
C ARG A 282 -21.84 -4.79 -2.42
N GLY A 283 -21.05 -4.26 -1.49
CA GLY A 283 -21.46 -4.03 -0.10
C GLY A 283 -22.17 -2.70 0.11
N PRO A 284 -22.67 -2.46 1.34
CA PRO A 284 -23.11 -1.14 1.77
C PRO A 284 -21.96 -0.13 1.72
N TYR A 285 -22.28 1.16 1.72
CA TYR A 285 -21.25 2.18 1.79
C TYR A 285 -20.45 2.09 3.09
N VAL A 286 -19.18 2.45 2.98
CA VAL A 286 -18.26 2.65 4.11
C VAL A 286 -17.64 4.04 4.01
N SER A 287 -17.12 4.56 5.12
CA SER A 287 -16.44 5.85 5.14
C SER A 287 -15.01 5.71 5.64
N SER A 288 -14.14 6.58 5.13
CA SER A 288 -12.77 6.77 5.62
C SER A 288 -12.59 8.25 5.89
N LEU A 289 -12.42 8.64 7.16
CA LEU A 289 -12.32 10.03 7.59
C LEU A 289 -10.88 10.38 7.94
N TYR A 290 -10.48 11.64 7.74
CA TYR A 290 -9.20 12.18 8.18
C TYR A 290 -9.33 13.65 8.59
N VAL A 291 -8.44 14.08 9.48
CA VAL A 291 -8.38 15.47 9.98
C VAL A 291 -7.03 16.08 9.61
N SER A 292 -7.05 17.27 9.05
CA SER A 292 -5.86 18.09 8.87
C SER A 292 -6.11 19.50 9.37
N THR A 293 -5.06 20.11 9.92
CA THR A 293 -5.09 21.50 10.37
C THR A 293 -4.02 22.27 9.61
N SER A 294 -4.40 23.40 9.04
CA SER A 294 -3.45 24.33 8.43
C SER A 294 -3.56 25.71 9.05
N LEU A 295 -2.43 26.38 9.10
CA LEU A 295 -2.31 27.77 9.53
C LEU A 295 -1.53 28.51 8.46
N THR A 296 -2.12 29.55 7.91
CA THR A 296 -1.47 30.39 6.93
C THR A 296 -1.32 31.81 7.51
N SER A 297 -0.14 32.35 7.43
CA SER A 297 0.15 33.72 7.80
C SER A 297 0.72 34.44 6.60
N ILE A 298 0.16 35.60 6.29
CA ILE A 298 0.68 36.50 5.27
C ILE A 298 1.04 37.80 5.98
N ASN A 299 2.32 38.08 6.07
CA ASN A 299 2.85 39.33 6.60
C ASN A 299 3.46 40.09 5.43
N GLY A 300 2.89 41.24 5.03
CA GLY A 300 3.45 42.05 3.97
C GLY A 300 2.53 43.15 3.49
N TYR A 301 3.10 44.09 2.73
CA TYR A 301 2.39 45.15 2.11
C TYR A 301 1.77 44.71 0.79
N TRP A 302 0.50 44.36 0.81
CA TRP A 302 -0.32 44.39 -0.41
C TRP A 302 -0.88 45.80 -0.49
N LYS A 303 -0.35 46.60 -1.44
CA LYS A 303 -0.64 48.02 -1.55
C LYS A 303 -2.12 48.36 -1.77
N GLU A 304 -2.94 47.37 -2.13
CA GLU A 304 -4.34 47.54 -2.48
C GLU A 304 -5.35 46.88 -1.56
N VAL A 305 -4.94 45.96 -0.68
CA VAL A 305 -5.91 45.11 0.08
C VAL A 305 -5.70 45.11 1.58
N LEU A 306 -4.52 45.42 2.09
CA LEU A 306 -4.24 45.40 3.55
C LEU A 306 -3.60 46.70 4.02
N ALA A 307 -4.13 47.28 5.07
CA ALA A 307 -3.52 48.44 5.75
C ALA A 307 -2.12 48.11 6.26
N PRO A 308 -1.17 49.05 6.31
CA PRO A 308 0.16 48.87 6.83
C PRO A 308 0.11 48.29 8.26
N GLY A 309 0.81 47.20 8.52
CA GLY A 309 0.90 46.58 9.84
C GLY A 309 -0.13 45.47 10.12
N CYS A 310 -0.95 45.06 9.17
CA CYS A 310 -1.86 43.94 9.34
C CYS A 310 -1.13 42.61 9.09
N SER A 311 -0.95 41.82 10.14
CA SER A 311 -0.65 40.40 10.04
C SER A 311 -1.99 39.63 10.11
N SER A 312 -2.34 38.93 9.04
CA SER A 312 -3.52 38.05 9.06
C SER A 312 -3.08 36.61 9.28
N TRP A 313 -3.59 36.02 10.34
CA TRP A 313 -3.47 34.59 10.57
C TRP A 313 -4.79 33.93 10.21
N THR A 314 -4.75 33.02 9.28
CA THR A 314 -5.92 32.19 8.95
C THR A 314 -5.66 30.78 9.40
N GLN A 315 -6.42 30.34 10.39
CA GLN A 315 -6.45 28.96 10.84
C GLN A 315 -7.57 28.23 10.11
N SER A 316 -7.27 27.10 9.53
CA SER A 316 -8.25 26.20 8.96
C SER A 316 -8.05 24.81 9.54
N ILE A 317 -9.06 24.31 10.23
CA ILE A 317 -9.16 22.90 10.62
C ILE A 317 -10.04 22.26 9.56
N SER A 318 -9.52 21.29 8.84
CA SER A 318 -10.26 20.59 7.81
C SER A 318 -10.44 19.13 8.23
N THR A 319 -11.67 18.73 8.49
CA THR A 319 -12.06 17.34 8.57
C THR A 319 -12.62 16.95 7.22
N SER A 320 -12.10 15.90 6.64
CA SER A 320 -12.52 15.42 5.33
C SER A 320 -12.57 13.89 5.33
N GLY A 321 -12.96 13.32 4.23
CA GLY A 321 -13.01 11.87 4.10
C GLY A 321 -13.57 11.43 2.76
N LYS A 322 -13.65 10.13 2.60
CA LYS A 322 -14.23 9.48 1.43
C LYS A 322 -15.42 8.62 1.85
N VAL A 323 -16.44 8.64 1.04
CA VAL A 323 -17.47 7.61 1.01
C VAL A 323 -17.07 6.61 -0.06
N ILE A 324 -17.02 5.34 0.29
CA ILE A 324 -16.56 4.27 -0.58
C ILE A 324 -17.74 3.32 -0.81
N SER A 325 -17.92 2.92 -2.06
CA SER A 325 -18.82 1.85 -2.47
C SER A 325 -18.00 0.58 -2.71
N PRO A 326 -17.78 -0.25 -1.67
CA PRO A 326 -16.85 -1.37 -1.71
C PRO A 326 -17.44 -2.56 -2.45
N VAL A 327 -16.56 -3.45 -2.92
CA VAL A 327 -16.93 -4.75 -3.46
C VAL A 327 -16.21 -5.86 -2.71
N TYR A 328 -16.89 -7.00 -2.54
CA TYR A 328 -16.38 -8.17 -1.83
C TYR A 328 -16.34 -9.37 -2.76
N LEU A 329 -15.26 -10.13 -2.72
CA LEU A 329 -15.14 -11.35 -3.51
C LEU A 329 -16.16 -12.38 -3.03
N LYS A 330 -16.99 -12.88 -3.95
CA LYS A 330 -18.04 -13.86 -3.67
C LYS A 330 -17.64 -15.26 -4.03
N SER A 331 -17.02 -15.46 -5.21
CA SER A 331 -16.53 -16.78 -5.60
C SER A 331 -15.40 -16.73 -6.62
N ILE A 332 -14.60 -17.81 -6.63
CA ILE A 332 -13.64 -18.13 -7.68
C ILE A 332 -14.05 -19.49 -8.23
N SER A 333 -14.15 -19.62 -9.56
CA SER A 333 -14.48 -20.88 -10.22
C SER A 333 -13.46 -21.25 -11.30
N ASN A 334 -13.02 -22.49 -11.26
CA ASN A 334 -12.23 -23.12 -12.32
C ASN A 334 -12.98 -24.35 -12.83
N PRO A 335 -13.68 -24.25 -13.99
CA PRO A 335 -14.46 -25.35 -14.54
C PRO A 335 -13.59 -26.56 -14.92
N ASP A 336 -12.39 -26.34 -15.46
CA ASP A 336 -11.49 -27.41 -15.90
C ASP A 336 -11.02 -28.29 -14.72
N ARG A 337 -10.98 -27.74 -13.50
CA ARG A 337 -10.63 -28.46 -12.27
C ARG A 337 -11.83 -28.88 -11.45
N ASN A 338 -13.03 -28.57 -11.92
CA ASN A 338 -14.25 -28.87 -11.16
C ASN A 338 -14.24 -28.27 -9.74
N ILE A 339 -13.69 -27.04 -9.59
CA ILE A 339 -13.51 -26.35 -8.30
C ILE A 339 -14.27 -25.05 -8.29
N LYS A 340 -14.97 -24.80 -7.17
CA LYS A 340 -15.55 -23.52 -6.82
C LYS A 340 -15.20 -23.16 -5.38
N ILE A 341 -14.63 -21.97 -5.17
CA ILE A 341 -14.33 -21.41 -3.86
C ILE A 341 -15.36 -20.31 -3.60
N ASN A 342 -16.09 -20.41 -2.50
CA ASN A 342 -17.12 -19.45 -2.10
C ASN A 342 -16.68 -18.73 -0.82
N PHE A 343 -16.91 -17.41 -0.79
CA PHE A 343 -16.62 -16.53 0.34
C PHE A 343 -17.94 -16.07 0.95
N SER A 344 -18.11 -16.29 2.24
CA SER A 344 -19.28 -15.86 3.01
C SER A 344 -18.85 -14.82 4.03
N PHE A 345 -19.57 -13.72 4.08
CA PHE A 345 -19.25 -12.57 4.91
C PHE A 345 -20.52 -12.01 5.56
N SER A 346 -20.34 -11.29 6.67
CA SER A 346 -21.39 -10.65 7.43
C SER A 346 -20.97 -9.27 7.92
N ALA A 347 -21.91 -8.51 8.45
CA ALA A 347 -21.62 -7.21 9.06
C ALA A 347 -20.65 -7.35 10.24
N SER A 348 -19.66 -6.47 10.30
CA SER A 348 -18.77 -6.30 11.45
C SER A 348 -19.41 -5.39 12.50
N HIS A 349 -19.12 -5.65 13.77
CA HIS A 349 -19.51 -4.82 14.92
C HIS A 349 -18.31 -4.04 15.49
N GLU A 350 -17.22 -3.95 14.73
CA GLU A 350 -16.00 -3.28 15.14
C GLU A 350 -16.17 -1.79 15.42
N LEU A 351 -15.12 -1.21 16.03
CA LEU A 351 -15.03 0.24 16.25
C LEU A 351 -15.23 1.01 14.95
N THR A 352 -16.15 1.97 14.96
CA THR A 352 -16.43 2.89 13.86
C THR A 352 -16.17 4.33 14.27
N TYR A 353 -16.29 5.27 13.34
CA TYR A 353 -16.27 6.69 13.65
C TYR A 353 -17.46 7.06 14.52
N LYS A 354 -17.28 8.05 15.40
CA LYS A 354 -18.31 8.56 16.29
C LYS A 354 -19.18 9.60 15.57
N ASP A 355 -20.39 9.75 16.06
CA ASP A 355 -21.32 10.80 15.61
C ASP A 355 -20.68 12.19 15.65
N ALA A 356 -19.88 12.45 16.70
CA ALA A 356 -19.15 13.70 16.85
C ALA A 356 -18.11 13.95 15.73
N ASP A 357 -17.56 12.91 15.12
CA ASP A 357 -16.58 13.02 14.04
C ASP A 357 -17.26 13.49 12.75
N TYR A 358 -18.43 12.92 12.45
CA TYR A 358 -19.24 13.37 11.31
C TYR A 358 -19.79 14.78 11.51
N ASN A 359 -20.14 15.14 12.75
CA ASN A 359 -20.60 16.49 13.10
C ASN A 359 -19.52 17.54 12.91
N LYS A 360 -18.23 17.21 13.18
CA LYS A 360 -17.12 18.14 12.91
C LYS A 360 -17.01 18.48 11.43
N ILE A 361 -17.10 17.49 10.54
CA ILE A 361 -17.09 17.72 9.09
C ILE A 361 -18.20 18.69 8.69
N ALA A 362 -19.38 18.51 9.28
CA ALA A 362 -20.52 19.35 9.02
C ALA A 362 -20.32 20.81 9.47
N LEU A 363 -19.86 21.01 10.70
CA LEU A 363 -19.66 22.32 11.31
C LEU A 363 -18.57 23.14 10.60
N GLU A 364 -17.46 22.52 10.27
CA GLU A 364 -16.31 23.21 9.68
C GLU A 364 -16.58 23.71 8.25
N ARG A 365 -17.44 23.02 7.52
CA ARG A 365 -17.69 23.35 6.10
C ARG A 365 -18.84 24.29 5.84
N TYR A 366 -19.77 24.39 6.75
CA TYR A 366 -21.04 25.09 6.51
C TYR A 366 -21.34 26.21 7.50
N GLY A 367 -20.34 26.71 8.22
CA GLY A 367 -20.50 27.94 9.01
C GLY A 367 -21.29 27.81 10.30
N GLY A 368 -21.25 26.65 10.96
CA GLY A 368 -21.74 26.52 12.33
C GLY A 368 -23.26 26.37 12.50
N VAL A 369 -23.99 26.06 11.44
CA VAL A 369 -25.44 25.80 11.53
C VAL A 369 -25.68 24.30 11.43
N THR A 370 -26.16 23.69 12.50
CA THR A 370 -26.58 22.28 12.60
C THR A 370 -27.52 21.81 11.47
N ARG A 371 -28.20 22.72 10.81
CA ARG A 371 -29.00 22.43 9.60
C ARG A 371 -28.18 22.09 8.35
N ASP A 372 -26.93 22.46 8.29
CA ASP A 372 -26.12 22.27 7.07
C ASP A 372 -25.40 20.93 7.03
N TYR A 373 -25.23 20.26 8.17
CA TYR A 373 -24.92 18.83 8.21
C TYR A 373 -25.95 18.01 7.43
N LEU A 374 -27.22 18.33 7.60
CA LEU A 374 -28.32 17.78 6.79
C LEU A 374 -28.17 18.11 5.30
N LYS A 375 -27.53 19.21 4.92
CA LYS A 375 -27.27 19.53 3.50
C LYS A 375 -26.11 18.76 2.91
N ILE A 376 -25.07 18.41 3.68
CA ILE A 376 -24.07 17.44 3.23
C ILE A 376 -24.77 16.10 3.01
N LEU A 377 -25.54 15.68 3.98
CA LEU A 377 -26.33 14.47 3.89
C LEU A 377 -27.49 14.60 2.88
N GLN A 378 -28.01 15.79 2.62
CA GLN A 378 -28.96 16.09 1.54
C GLN A 378 -28.30 16.21 0.17
N ARG A 379 -27.00 16.48 0.09
CA ARG A 379 -26.18 16.28 -1.12
C ARG A 379 -25.74 14.83 -1.30
N LEU A 380 -25.87 14.01 -0.25
CA LEU A 380 -25.87 12.56 -0.32
C LEU A 380 -27.29 11.94 -0.37
N PRO A 381 -28.40 12.63 -0.83
CA PRO A 381 -29.77 12.07 -0.74
C PRO A 381 -29.94 10.84 -1.59
N ALA A 382 -29.03 10.64 -2.51
CA ALA A 382 -29.03 9.50 -3.35
C ALA A 382 -28.29 8.31 -2.76
N ILE A 383 -27.36 8.54 -1.83
CA ILE A 383 -26.69 7.47 -1.10
C ILE A 383 -27.68 6.77 -0.15
N ILE A 384 -28.79 7.43 0.21
CA ILE A 384 -29.70 6.95 1.24
C ILE A 384 -31.17 7.17 0.84
N PRO A 385 -31.75 6.27 0.03
CA PRO A 385 -33.15 6.37 -0.40
C PRO A 385 -34.18 6.37 0.75
N TYR A 386 -33.76 6.00 1.94
CA TYR A 386 -34.64 5.88 3.13
C TYR A 386 -34.77 7.15 3.96
N TYR A 387 -34.19 8.27 3.55
CA TYR A 387 -34.06 9.45 4.39
C TYR A 387 -35.30 10.36 4.46
N ARG A 388 -36.41 9.94 3.93
CA ARG A 388 -37.62 10.77 3.93
C ARG A 388 -38.41 10.81 5.23
N GLN A 389 -38.02 10.08 6.26
CA GLN A 389 -38.79 10.07 7.52
C GLN A 389 -37.90 10.03 8.77
N ASN A 390 -37.75 11.19 9.39
CA ASN A 390 -37.62 11.44 10.85
C ASN A 390 -36.44 10.88 11.65
N ASP A 391 -35.35 10.38 11.09
CA ASP A 391 -34.21 9.91 11.90
C ASP A 391 -32.87 10.45 11.39
N GLU A 392 -32.60 11.72 11.73
CA GLU A 392 -31.38 12.44 11.32
C GLU A 392 -30.10 11.81 11.89
N MET A 393 -30.20 11.07 12.99
CA MET A 393 -29.09 10.44 13.71
C MET A 393 -28.70 9.05 13.20
N ALA A 394 -29.48 8.47 12.29
CA ALA A 394 -29.29 7.08 11.86
C ALA A 394 -28.31 6.89 10.67
N LEU A 395 -27.77 7.97 10.12
CA LEU A 395 -27.00 7.90 8.87
C LEU A 395 -25.66 7.20 9.00
N TYR A 396 -24.88 7.55 10.00
CA TYR A 396 -23.57 6.93 10.23
C TYR A 396 -23.70 5.50 10.77
N ARG A 397 -24.83 5.11 11.33
CA ARG A 397 -25.15 3.71 11.67
C ARG A 397 -25.34 2.84 10.44
N ARG A 398 -25.29 3.41 9.23
CA ARG A 398 -25.47 2.71 7.95
C ARG A 398 -24.15 2.49 7.19
N PHE A 399 -23.05 3.09 7.63
CA PHE A 399 -21.74 2.71 7.17
C PHE A 399 -21.35 1.41 7.86
N VAL A 400 -21.43 0.30 7.12
CA VAL A 400 -21.24 -1.04 7.67
C VAL A 400 -20.09 -1.71 6.97
N TRP A 401 -19.05 -2.00 7.72
CA TRP A 401 -17.96 -2.84 7.25
C TRP A 401 -18.36 -4.30 7.31
N PHE A 402 -17.92 -5.09 6.34
CA PHE A 402 -18.11 -6.53 6.35
C PHE A 402 -16.85 -7.24 6.81
N LYS A 403 -17.02 -8.41 7.44
CA LYS A 403 -15.96 -9.35 7.77
C LYS A 403 -16.19 -10.69 7.08
N LEU A 404 -15.12 -11.36 6.72
CA LEU A 404 -15.14 -12.69 6.12
C LEU A 404 -15.39 -13.73 7.21
N ASP A 405 -16.50 -14.44 7.14
CA ASP A 405 -16.84 -15.47 8.13
C ASP A 405 -16.23 -16.82 7.77
N LYS A 406 -16.29 -17.17 6.47
CA LYS A 406 -15.76 -18.44 6.01
C LYS A 406 -15.43 -18.50 4.52
N VAL A 407 -14.53 -19.41 4.19
CA VAL A 407 -14.22 -19.83 2.82
C VAL A 407 -14.60 -21.30 2.67
N SER A 408 -15.44 -21.61 1.68
CA SER A 408 -15.88 -22.98 1.39
C SER A 408 -15.43 -23.39 0.00
N VAL A 409 -14.69 -24.48 -0.10
CA VAL A 409 -14.26 -25.08 -1.36
C VAL A 409 -15.19 -26.24 -1.69
N THR A 410 -15.80 -26.19 -2.86
CA THR A 410 -16.72 -27.23 -3.35
C THR A 410 -16.32 -27.67 -4.75
N ASP A 411 -16.81 -28.83 -5.16
CA ASP A 411 -16.83 -29.18 -6.57
C ASP A 411 -18.05 -28.54 -7.28
N THR A 412 -18.18 -28.71 -8.58
CA THR A 412 -19.30 -28.17 -9.37
C THR A 412 -20.66 -28.79 -9.03
N LEU A 413 -20.67 -29.95 -8.36
CA LEU A 413 -21.87 -30.59 -7.81
C LEU A 413 -22.18 -30.12 -6.38
N SER A 414 -21.51 -29.05 -5.92
CA SER A 414 -21.65 -28.46 -4.58
C SER A 414 -21.24 -29.41 -3.44
N ARG A 415 -20.48 -30.47 -3.70
CA ARG A 415 -19.93 -31.32 -2.64
C ARG A 415 -18.77 -30.60 -2.00
N GLN A 416 -18.81 -30.47 -0.68
CA GLN A 416 -17.79 -29.77 0.10
C GLN A 416 -16.47 -30.56 0.06
N ILE A 417 -15.38 -29.86 -0.26
CA ILE A 417 -14.01 -30.37 -0.23
C ILE A 417 -13.31 -29.87 1.03
N ARG A 418 -13.49 -28.60 1.38
CA ARG A 418 -12.87 -27.95 2.55
C ARG A 418 -13.71 -26.77 3.00
N GLU A 419 -13.67 -26.48 4.30
CA GLU A 419 -14.20 -25.24 4.85
C GLU A 419 -13.18 -24.63 5.81
N VAL A 420 -13.05 -23.31 5.77
CA VAL A 420 -12.17 -22.54 6.65
C VAL A 420 -13.00 -21.44 7.29
N ARG A 421 -13.02 -21.37 8.62
CA ARG A 421 -13.76 -20.38 9.41
C ARG A 421 -12.81 -19.42 10.09
N PHE A 422 -13.22 -18.16 10.11
CA PHE A 422 -12.49 -17.05 10.68
C PHE A 422 -13.14 -16.63 11.99
N ASN A 423 -12.37 -16.59 13.07
CA ASN A 423 -12.83 -16.18 14.39
C ASN A 423 -12.17 -14.87 14.79
N TYR A 424 -12.98 -13.89 15.19
CA TYR A 424 -12.55 -12.54 15.47
C TYR A 424 -12.84 -12.07 16.89
N THR A 425 -12.09 -11.06 17.35
CA THR A 425 -12.61 -10.06 18.29
C THR A 425 -13.33 -9.02 17.44
N ASP A 426 -14.64 -8.94 17.57
CA ASP A 426 -15.54 -8.10 16.79
C ASP A 426 -16.43 -7.32 17.77
N THR A 427 -15.94 -6.18 18.25
CA THR A 427 -16.60 -5.36 19.28
C THR A 427 -16.52 -3.88 18.95
N SER A 428 -17.52 -3.11 19.33
CA SER A 428 -17.63 -1.67 19.07
C SER A 428 -16.54 -0.79 19.74
N ILE A 429 -15.68 -1.38 20.56
CA ILE A 429 -14.61 -0.68 21.27
C ILE A 429 -13.20 -1.05 20.75
N SER A 430 -13.11 -1.89 19.73
CA SER A 430 -11.83 -2.32 19.13
C SER A 430 -11.98 -2.51 17.63
N ARG A 431 -10.88 -2.31 16.92
CA ARG A 431 -10.81 -2.69 15.50
C ARG A 431 -10.95 -4.19 15.36
N LEU A 432 -11.51 -4.66 14.24
CA LEU A 432 -11.65 -6.08 13.93
C LEU A 432 -10.29 -6.78 14.00
N GLU A 433 -10.19 -7.85 14.79
CA GLU A 433 -8.94 -8.57 15.02
C GLU A 433 -9.13 -10.06 14.86
N LEU A 434 -8.40 -10.68 13.92
CA LEU A 434 -8.45 -12.13 13.70
C LEU A 434 -7.78 -12.88 14.85
N LYS A 435 -8.53 -13.76 15.53
CA LYS A 435 -8.04 -14.55 16.67
C LYS A 435 -7.62 -15.95 16.29
N ALA A 436 -8.37 -16.57 15.41
CA ALA A 436 -8.08 -17.92 14.98
C ALA A 436 -8.63 -18.19 13.57
N LEU A 437 -7.98 -19.16 12.92
CA LEU A 437 -8.37 -19.70 11.62
C LEU A 437 -8.52 -21.21 11.77
N SER A 438 -9.72 -21.73 11.56
CA SER A 438 -10.05 -23.13 11.77
C SER A 438 -10.45 -23.81 10.47
N PHE A 439 -9.80 -24.94 10.17
CA PHE A 439 -10.04 -25.75 8.98
C PHE A 439 -10.88 -26.97 9.33
N PHE A 440 -11.87 -27.27 8.51
CA PHE A 440 -12.81 -28.37 8.71
C PHE A 440 -12.74 -29.34 7.53
N SER A 441 -12.87 -30.66 7.85
CA SER A 441 -13.10 -31.68 6.83
C SER A 441 -14.53 -31.60 6.29
N PRO A 442 -14.82 -32.23 5.14
CA PRO A 442 -16.17 -32.28 4.59
C PRO A 442 -17.18 -32.82 5.62
N GLY A 443 -18.23 -32.01 5.91
CA GLY A 443 -19.28 -32.38 6.86
C GLY A 443 -18.84 -32.43 8.33
N GLY A 444 -17.57 -32.12 8.65
CA GLY A 444 -17.06 -32.14 10.02
C GLY A 444 -17.58 -30.97 10.86
N SER A 445 -17.95 -31.26 12.12
CA SER A 445 -18.36 -30.25 13.09
C SER A 445 -17.20 -29.73 13.96
N GLN A 446 -16.10 -30.46 14.01
CA GLN A 446 -14.89 -30.06 14.75
C GLN A 446 -13.77 -29.70 13.80
N PRO A 447 -12.95 -28.67 14.12
CA PRO A 447 -11.81 -28.31 13.30
C PRO A 447 -10.74 -29.39 13.32
N VAL A 448 -10.18 -29.71 12.16
CA VAL A 448 -9.03 -30.62 12.01
C VAL A 448 -7.70 -29.92 12.20
N GLN A 449 -7.67 -28.60 11.93
CA GLN A 449 -6.50 -27.75 12.09
C GLN A 449 -6.95 -26.37 12.57
N THR A 450 -6.18 -25.76 13.48
CA THR A 450 -6.44 -24.39 13.94
C THR A 450 -5.12 -23.63 14.07
N TYR A 451 -5.08 -22.45 13.50
CA TYR A 451 -4.07 -21.42 13.75
C TYR A 451 -4.64 -20.44 14.76
N SER A 452 -3.82 -19.99 15.72
CA SER A 452 -4.19 -18.95 16.67
C SER A 452 -3.18 -17.82 16.66
N PHE A 453 -3.68 -16.59 16.89
CA PHE A 453 -2.91 -15.36 16.76
C PHE A 453 -2.96 -14.56 18.06
N GLU A 454 -1.79 -14.10 18.51
CA GLU A 454 -1.66 -13.24 19.68
C GLU A 454 -0.98 -11.94 19.26
N TYR A 455 -1.54 -10.82 19.74
CA TYR A 455 -1.12 -9.49 19.37
C TYR A 455 -0.62 -8.72 20.59
N ASN A 456 0.23 -7.73 20.34
CA ASN A 456 0.67 -6.80 21.36
C ASN A 456 -0.52 -6.19 22.09
N THR A 457 -0.42 -6.08 23.41
CA THR A 457 -1.52 -5.66 24.28
C THR A 457 -1.79 -4.17 24.28
N THR A 458 -0.84 -3.34 23.79
CA THR A 458 -1.03 -1.90 23.65
C THR A 458 -2.20 -1.63 22.71
N LYS A 459 -3.18 -0.84 23.18
CA LYS A 459 -4.37 -0.51 22.42
C LYS A 459 -4.08 0.59 21.40
N LEU A 460 -4.71 0.49 20.24
CA LEU A 460 -4.85 1.63 19.34
C LEU A 460 -5.94 2.55 19.88
N PRO A 461 -5.75 3.88 19.83
CA PRO A 461 -6.79 4.83 20.20
C PRO A 461 -7.95 4.80 19.18
N ASP A 462 -9.03 5.50 19.52
CA ASP A 462 -10.13 5.74 18.60
C ASP A 462 -9.64 6.39 17.30
N TYR A 463 -10.40 6.25 16.22
CA TYR A 463 -10.11 6.94 14.97
C TYR A 463 -10.09 8.46 15.17
N LEU A 464 -9.32 9.15 14.36
CA LEU A 464 -9.13 10.61 14.39
C LEU A 464 -8.51 11.16 15.70
N ALA A 465 -7.96 10.30 16.54
CA ALA A 465 -7.20 10.74 17.70
C ALA A 465 -5.90 11.44 17.26
N SER A 466 -5.62 12.62 17.80
CA SER A 466 -4.40 13.40 17.51
C SER A 466 -3.16 12.83 18.21
N LEU A 467 -2.98 11.51 18.19
CA LEU A 467 -1.94 10.77 18.89
C LEU A 467 -0.95 10.09 17.93
N GLY A 468 -0.87 10.59 16.69
CA GLY A 468 -0.04 10.04 15.65
C GLY A 468 1.31 10.74 15.53
N ASP A 469 2.35 9.97 15.25
CA ASP A 469 3.69 10.46 14.95
C ASP A 469 3.80 11.03 13.50
N HIS A 470 5.05 11.26 13.04
CA HIS A 470 5.34 11.77 11.70
C HIS A 470 4.73 10.92 10.56
N TRP A 471 4.59 9.62 10.74
CA TRP A 471 4.14 8.67 9.72
C TRP A 471 2.74 8.09 9.99
N GLY A 472 2.04 8.64 11.01
CA GLY A 472 0.68 8.26 11.37
C GLY A 472 0.57 7.04 12.28
N TYR A 473 1.66 6.59 12.91
CA TYR A 473 1.63 5.54 13.92
C TYR A 473 1.39 6.11 15.30
N HIS A 474 0.85 5.28 16.21
CA HIS A 474 0.58 5.70 17.57
C HIS A 474 1.87 6.05 18.33
N ASN A 475 1.92 7.24 18.94
CA ASN A 475 3.03 7.68 19.81
C ASN A 475 2.59 8.13 21.21
N ASN A 476 1.28 8.11 21.49
CA ASN A 476 0.64 8.54 22.75
C ASN A 476 0.93 9.99 23.15
N THR A 477 1.38 10.80 22.22
CA THR A 477 1.63 12.22 22.47
C THR A 477 0.59 13.03 21.75
N ALA A 478 -0.26 13.72 22.49
CA ALA A 478 -1.22 14.63 21.88
C ALA A 478 -0.46 15.79 21.22
N ALA A 479 -0.69 15.97 19.94
CA ALA A 479 -0.18 17.09 19.19
C ALA A 479 -1.35 18.06 18.88
N PRO A 480 -1.89 18.75 19.91
CA PRO A 480 -2.96 19.70 19.69
C PRO A 480 -2.41 20.85 18.88
N PHE A 481 -3.21 21.28 17.94
CA PHE A 481 -2.90 22.54 17.29
C PHE A 481 -3.17 23.68 18.28
N ASN A 482 -2.11 24.26 18.77
CA ASN A 482 -2.16 25.56 19.45
C ASN A 482 -1.16 26.48 18.75
N ASN A 483 -1.25 27.77 18.97
CA ASN A 483 -0.42 28.79 18.33
C ASN A 483 1.10 28.66 18.64
N GLN A 484 1.53 27.63 19.33
CA GLN A 484 2.91 27.34 19.67
C GLN A 484 3.46 26.23 18.74
N ILE A 485 3.72 26.58 17.52
CA ILE A 485 4.24 25.72 16.44
C ILE A 485 5.65 25.16 16.76
N LEU A 486 6.37 25.78 17.68
CA LEU A 486 7.79 25.53 17.94
C LEU A 486 8.14 24.10 18.32
N ASN A 487 7.21 23.32 18.88
CA ASN A 487 7.47 21.97 19.37
C ASN A 487 6.70 20.88 18.60
N TYR A 488 6.02 21.21 17.49
CA TYR A 488 5.16 20.26 16.80
C TYR A 488 5.92 19.04 16.28
N GLU A 489 7.13 19.23 15.72
CA GLU A 489 7.98 18.13 15.28
C GLU A 489 8.36 17.18 16.41
N GLN A 490 8.64 17.71 17.61
CA GLN A 490 8.97 16.90 18.77
C GLN A 490 7.78 16.08 19.27
N LEU A 491 6.57 16.67 19.23
CA LEU A 491 5.33 15.97 19.59
C LEU A 491 5.00 14.83 18.62
N LYS A 492 5.51 14.90 17.39
CA LYS A 492 5.37 13.88 16.35
C LYS A 492 6.50 12.85 16.34
N ALA A 493 7.39 12.86 17.31
CA ALA A 493 8.48 11.89 17.37
C ALA A 493 7.94 10.45 17.51
N PRO A 494 8.59 9.45 16.88
CA PRO A 494 8.22 8.04 17.02
C PRO A 494 8.35 7.54 18.45
N SER A 495 7.47 6.61 18.84
CA SER A 495 7.53 5.92 20.13
C SER A 495 7.47 4.42 19.95
N GLU A 496 8.55 3.70 20.21
CA GLU A 496 8.64 2.25 19.95
C GLU A 496 7.53 1.45 20.64
N GLY A 497 7.26 1.74 21.92
CA GLY A 497 6.26 1.02 22.70
C GLY A 497 4.84 1.18 22.14
N TYR A 498 4.50 2.38 21.68
CA TYR A 498 3.16 2.67 21.14
C TYR A 498 3.03 2.32 19.67
N THR A 499 4.11 2.42 18.87
CA THR A 499 4.08 1.96 17.47
C THR A 499 3.80 0.47 17.35
N LYS A 500 4.11 -0.33 18.39
CA LYS A 500 3.81 -1.77 18.48
C LYS A 500 2.34 -2.07 18.76
N ALA A 501 1.47 -1.06 18.91
CA ALA A 501 0.07 -1.29 19.25
C ALA A 501 -0.62 -2.28 18.30
N ARG A 502 -1.15 -3.36 18.87
CA ARG A 502 -1.88 -4.45 18.17
C ARG A 502 -1.12 -5.13 17.03
N ILE A 503 0.23 -5.11 17.02
CA ILE A 503 1.02 -5.89 16.07
C ILE A 503 0.96 -7.39 16.44
N LEU A 504 1.01 -8.27 15.44
CA LEU A 504 1.08 -9.72 15.64
C LEU A 504 2.42 -10.10 16.29
N GLU A 505 2.38 -10.70 17.49
CA GLU A 505 3.57 -11.12 18.22
C GLU A 505 3.77 -12.63 18.21
N LYS A 506 2.67 -13.41 18.05
CA LYS A 506 2.79 -14.87 18.09
C LYS A 506 1.75 -15.53 17.19
N ILE A 507 2.20 -16.58 16.54
CA ILE A 507 1.37 -17.54 15.82
C ILE A 507 1.54 -18.90 16.49
N THR A 508 0.43 -19.55 16.81
CA THR A 508 0.40 -20.97 17.19
C THR A 508 -0.16 -21.79 16.02
N TYR A 509 0.62 -22.74 15.57
CA TYR A 509 0.30 -23.60 14.43
C TYR A 509 -0.53 -24.82 14.84
N PRO A 510 -1.26 -25.46 13.90
CA PRO A 510 -2.09 -26.64 14.20
C PRO A 510 -1.34 -27.82 14.81
N THR A 511 -0.04 -27.91 14.59
CA THR A 511 0.84 -28.94 15.12
C THR A 511 1.35 -28.66 16.53
N GLY A 512 0.94 -27.54 17.15
CA GLY A 512 1.37 -27.11 18.48
C GLY A 512 2.65 -26.25 18.49
N GLY A 513 3.38 -26.14 17.38
CA GLY A 513 4.53 -25.25 17.27
C GLY A 513 4.13 -23.78 17.29
N THR A 514 5.10 -22.89 17.54
CA THR A 514 4.86 -21.43 17.60
C THR A 514 5.92 -20.65 16.86
N SER A 515 5.56 -19.47 16.36
CA SER A 515 6.50 -18.44 15.91
C SER A 515 6.24 -17.16 16.68
N ASN A 516 7.27 -16.62 17.31
CA ASN A 516 7.22 -15.37 18.06
C ASN A 516 8.06 -14.31 17.34
N PHE A 517 7.54 -13.09 17.27
CA PHE A 517 8.14 -11.96 16.58
C PHE A 517 8.52 -10.86 17.56
N GLU A 518 9.74 -10.35 17.44
CA GLU A 518 10.19 -9.15 18.12
C GLU A 518 10.44 -8.05 17.08
N TYR A 519 10.06 -6.82 17.42
CA TYR A 519 10.11 -5.68 16.51
C TYR A 519 10.83 -4.49 17.12
N ASN A 520 11.46 -3.70 16.25
CA ASN A 520 12.02 -2.39 16.58
C ASN A 520 11.47 -1.35 15.59
N LEU A 521 11.59 -0.07 15.94
CA LEU A 521 11.41 1.02 14.98
C LEU A 521 12.43 0.92 13.84
N HIS A 522 12.10 1.49 12.69
CA HIS A 522 13.09 1.70 11.65
C HIS A 522 14.17 2.69 12.14
N SER A 523 15.43 2.41 11.82
CA SER A 523 16.53 3.37 12.01
C SER A 523 17.13 3.73 10.66
N TYR A 524 17.62 4.95 10.53
CA TYR A 524 18.31 5.41 9.34
C TYR A 524 19.64 6.08 9.69
N GLY A 525 20.61 5.98 8.80
CA GLY A 525 21.92 6.66 8.88
C GLY A 525 22.04 7.80 7.88
N SER A 526 21.10 7.91 6.95
CA SER A 526 21.05 8.98 5.96
C SER A 526 19.60 9.30 5.59
N ILE A 527 19.38 10.51 5.13
CA ILE A 527 18.10 10.98 4.60
C ILE A 527 18.31 11.53 3.17
N VAL A 528 17.37 11.28 2.29
CA VAL A 528 17.36 11.90 0.96
C VAL A 528 17.04 13.39 1.11
N SER A 529 17.87 14.26 0.51
CA SER A 529 17.65 15.70 0.55
C SER A 529 16.31 16.10 -0.09
N ASN A 530 15.74 17.22 0.33
CA ASN A 530 14.45 17.69 -0.20
C ASN A 530 14.49 17.94 -1.72
N ASP A 531 15.64 18.32 -2.25
CA ASP A 531 15.88 18.47 -3.69
C ASP A 531 16.13 17.16 -4.43
N ARG A 532 16.08 16.02 -3.73
CA ARG A 532 16.25 14.64 -4.24
C ARG A 532 17.62 14.36 -4.88
N ARG A 533 18.61 15.24 -4.76
CA ARG A 533 19.90 15.14 -5.45
C ARG A 533 21.00 14.45 -4.64
N SER A 534 20.91 14.52 -3.31
CA SER A 534 21.96 14.07 -2.41
C SER A 534 21.42 13.27 -1.23
N LEU A 535 22.33 12.56 -0.56
CA LEU A 535 22.09 11.97 0.74
C LEU A 535 22.74 12.84 1.80
N VAL A 536 21.99 13.20 2.81
CA VAL A 536 22.45 13.92 3.99
C VAL A 536 22.71 12.90 5.10
N ALA A 537 23.93 12.88 5.64
CA ALA A 537 24.26 12.06 6.80
C ALA A 537 23.48 12.56 8.02
N GLN A 538 22.51 11.80 8.43
CA GLN A 538 21.66 12.10 9.60
C GLN A 538 21.14 10.79 10.17
N THR A 539 21.38 10.54 11.43
CA THR A 539 20.90 9.37 12.15
C THR A 539 19.58 9.67 12.85
N GLY A 540 18.71 8.67 12.91
CA GLY A 540 17.44 8.80 13.61
C GLY A 540 16.58 7.54 13.50
N ASN A 541 15.39 7.63 14.11
CA ASN A 541 14.36 6.62 14.02
C ASN A 541 13.17 7.13 13.21
N ALA A 542 12.60 6.23 12.41
CA ALA A 542 11.35 6.43 11.70
C ALA A 542 10.33 5.40 12.18
N SER A 543 9.07 5.76 12.18
CA SER A 543 8.00 4.83 12.52
C SER A 543 7.70 3.85 11.40
N GLY A 544 6.91 2.87 11.76
CA GLY A 544 6.83 1.57 11.16
C GLY A 544 7.71 0.60 11.94
N LEU A 545 7.42 -0.67 11.81
CA LEU A 545 8.10 -1.73 12.52
C LEU A 545 8.92 -2.58 11.57
N ARG A 546 10.13 -2.91 11.99
CA ARG A 546 10.96 -3.94 11.37
C ARG A 546 11.16 -5.10 12.32
N VAL A 547 11.23 -6.30 11.79
CA VAL A 547 11.51 -7.50 12.58
C VAL A 547 12.95 -7.45 13.06
N SER A 548 13.16 -7.59 14.36
CA SER A 548 14.49 -7.72 14.96
C SER A 548 14.84 -9.18 15.26
N LYS A 549 13.82 -10.01 15.57
CA LYS A 549 14.02 -11.42 15.89
C LYS A 549 12.78 -12.24 15.60
N ILE A 550 12.98 -13.47 15.12
CA ILE A 550 11.96 -14.51 15.00
C ILE A 550 12.44 -15.73 15.77
N ARG A 551 11.59 -16.24 16.68
CA ARG A 551 11.81 -17.49 17.39
C ARG A 551 10.74 -18.48 16.98
N SER A 552 11.12 -19.55 16.33
CA SER A 552 10.23 -20.63 15.94
C SER A 552 10.50 -21.85 16.82
N THR A 553 9.49 -22.32 17.52
CA THR A 553 9.56 -23.47 18.45
C THR A 553 8.64 -24.56 17.92
N ASP A 554 9.12 -25.77 17.79
CA ASP A 554 8.29 -26.91 17.40
C ASP A 554 7.50 -27.49 18.59
N ALA A 555 6.64 -28.48 18.33
CA ALA A 555 5.85 -29.13 19.36
C ALA A 555 6.70 -29.91 20.38
N ALA A 556 7.95 -30.25 20.06
CA ALA A 556 8.90 -30.91 20.97
C ALA A 556 9.72 -29.92 21.81
N GLY A 557 9.51 -28.61 21.63
CA GLY A 557 10.20 -27.54 22.34
C GLY A 557 11.55 -27.14 21.75
N GLN A 558 11.94 -27.67 20.57
CA GLN A 558 13.15 -27.22 19.88
C GLN A 558 12.94 -25.85 19.28
N THR A 559 13.90 -24.96 19.50
CA THR A 559 13.79 -23.55 19.06
C THR A 559 14.87 -23.20 18.06
N LEU A 560 14.43 -22.59 16.94
CA LEU A 560 15.28 -21.94 15.97
C LEU A 560 15.09 -20.43 16.11
N THR A 561 16.20 -19.69 16.25
CA THR A 561 16.18 -18.22 16.34
C THR A 561 16.89 -17.61 15.12
N LYS A 562 16.26 -16.59 14.56
CA LYS A 562 16.84 -15.70 13.55
C LYS A 562 16.82 -14.28 14.10
N GLU A 563 17.96 -13.60 14.04
CA GLU A 563 18.13 -12.20 14.43
C GLU A 563 18.50 -11.37 13.22
N TYR A 564 17.93 -10.16 13.12
CA TYR A 564 18.13 -9.27 11.98
C TYR A 564 18.78 -7.96 12.43
N PHE A 565 19.91 -7.61 11.78
CA PHE A 565 20.65 -6.38 12.03
C PHE A 565 20.70 -5.55 10.75
N TYR A 566 20.22 -4.34 10.83
CA TYR A 566 20.08 -3.38 9.72
C TYR A 566 21.23 -2.37 9.75
N VAL A 567 22.44 -2.89 9.60
CA VAL A 567 23.69 -2.15 9.84
C VAL A 567 24.68 -2.34 8.69
N LYS A 568 25.65 -1.45 8.60
CA LYS A 568 26.75 -1.53 7.64
C LYS A 568 27.98 -2.22 8.24
N ASN A 569 28.76 -2.91 7.43
CA ASN A 569 30.06 -3.45 7.77
C ASN A 569 30.03 -4.40 8.99
N TYR A 570 29.06 -5.27 9.07
CA TYR A 570 28.96 -6.25 10.14
C TYR A 570 30.11 -7.25 10.11
N THR A 571 30.68 -7.54 11.28
CA THR A 571 31.59 -8.66 11.54
C THR A 571 31.13 -9.44 12.78
N PRO A 572 31.48 -10.74 12.92
CA PRO A 572 31.03 -11.56 14.06
C PRO A 572 31.43 -11.01 15.43
N SER A 573 32.56 -10.32 15.50
CA SER A 573 33.09 -9.70 16.72
C SER A 573 32.52 -8.31 17.02
N ALA A 574 31.84 -7.69 16.06
CA ALA A 574 31.26 -6.37 16.25
C ALA A 574 29.98 -6.42 17.08
N ASN A 575 29.78 -5.45 17.95
CA ASN A 575 28.48 -5.24 18.59
C ASN A 575 27.53 -4.56 17.58
N PRO A 576 26.47 -5.21 17.11
CA PRO A 576 25.57 -4.62 16.11
C PRO A 576 24.93 -3.29 16.54
N ALA A 577 24.76 -3.07 17.87
CA ALA A 577 24.18 -1.85 18.39
C ALA A 577 25.06 -0.59 18.23
N THR A 578 26.36 -0.79 18.00
CA THR A 578 27.33 0.31 17.79
C THR A 578 27.60 0.60 16.32
N LEU A 579 27.15 -0.25 15.43
CA LEU A 579 27.34 -0.09 13.99
C LEU A 579 26.36 0.93 13.40
N ALA A 580 26.82 1.62 12.36
CA ALA A 580 25.99 2.58 11.65
C ALA A 580 24.80 1.87 10.95
N SER A 581 23.61 2.46 11.02
CA SER A 581 22.46 1.97 10.28
C SER A 581 22.71 2.02 8.77
N SER A 582 22.31 0.98 8.06
CA SER A 582 22.27 0.93 6.59
C SER A 582 21.01 1.55 6.00
N GLY A 583 20.07 1.98 6.86
CA GLY A 583 18.80 2.56 6.46
C GLY A 583 18.94 3.95 5.84
N ILE A 584 18.16 4.19 4.80
CA ILE A 584 18.03 5.49 4.14
C ILE A 584 16.57 5.90 4.27
N LEU A 585 16.33 7.06 4.92
CA LEU A 585 15.01 7.65 5.01
C LEU A 585 14.71 8.39 3.71
N ASP A 586 13.65 8.02 3.04
CA ASP A 586 13.28 8.58 1.75
C ASP A 586 12.76 10.03 1.88
N THR A 587 11.85 10.26 2.84
CA THR A 587 11.31 11.60 3.11
C THR A 587 10.84 11.71 4.55
N LYS A 588 11.15 12.83 5.20
CA LYS A 588 10.57 13.21 6.48
C LYS A 588 9.47 14.26 6.25
N PRO A 589 8.28 14.14 6.85
CA PRO A 589 7.27 15.18 6.75
C PRO A 589 7.80 16.54 7.20
N GLN A 590 7.46 17.56 6.44
CA GLN A 590 7.73 18.96 6.80
C GLN A 590 6.42 19.67 7.09
N TYR A 591 6.36 20.36 8.20
CA TYR A 591 5.13 21.01 8.67
C TYR A 591 5.11 22.51 8.43
N ASN A 592 6.27 23.09 8.19
CA ASN A 592 6.42 24.53 8.01
C ASN A 592 7.03 24.82 6.63
N PHE A 593 6.52 25.85 5.99
CA PHE A 593 7.08 26.44 4.78
C PHE A 593 7.00 27.95 4.90
N SER A 594 8.08 28.64 4.60
CA SER A 594 8.10 30.10 4.57
C SER A 594 8.84 30.58 3.33
N VAL A 595 8.29 31.59 2.71
CA VAL A 595 8.93 32.30 1.60
C VAL A 595 8.83 33.78 1.81
N SER A 596 9.92 34.48 1.51
CA SER A 596 9.99 35.93 1.51
C SER A 596 10.28 36.38 0.07
N GLY A 597 9.64 37.42 -0.35
CA GLY A 597 9.84 37.99 -1.69
C GLY A 597 9.54 39.48 -1.76
N ILE A 598 9.73 40.04 -2.94
CA ILE A 598 9.33 41.39 -3.25
C ILE A 598 8.22 41.27 -4.31
N ASP A 599 7.09 41.92 -4.07
CA ASP A 599 5.97 41.90 -5.01
C ASP A 599 6.28 42.77 -6.26
N VAL A 600 5.39 42.73 -7.25
CA VAL A 600 5.50 43.51 -8.50
C VAL A 600 5.51 45.01 -8.23
N GLY A 601 5.07 45.46 -7.05
CA GLY A 601 5.08 46.88 -6.61
C GLY A 601 6.31 47.26 -5.78
N GLY A 602 7.28 46.34 -5.60
CA GLY A 602 8.50 46.58 -4.84
C GLY A 602 8.34 46.46 -3.31
N ALA A 603 7.18 45.99 -2.83
CA ALA A 603 6.95 45.78 -1.40
C ALA A 603 7.38 44.35 -0.96
N GLY A 604 8.09 44.25 0.17
CA GLY A 604 8.49 42.97 0.75
C GLY A 604 7.29 42.24 1.33
N PHE A 605 7.20 40.93 1.11
CA PHE A 605 6.22 40.07 1.76
C PHE A 605 6.87 38.85 2.37
N ASN A 606 6.24 38.36 3.45
CA ASN A 606 6.55 37.07 4.05
C ASN A 606 5.29 36.20 4.05
N TYR A 607 5.37 35.07 3.40
CA TYR A 607 4.33 34.04 3.46
C TYR A 607 4.81 32.89 4.30
N SER A 608 4.04 32.49 5.29
CA SER A 608 4.33 31.32 6.13
C SER A 608 3.11 30.40 6.17
N MET A 609 3.35 29.13 5.97
CA MET A 609 2.33 28.10 6.02
C MET A 609 2.76 27.01 6.98
N PHE A 610 1.82 26.59 7.81
CA PHE A 610 1.93 25.37 8.63
C PHE A 610 0.84 24.39 8.20
N SER A 611 1.16 23.09 8.17
CA SER A 611 0.20 22.02 7.99
C SER A 611 0.47 20.90 8.97
N SER A 612 -0.56 20.41 9.66
CA SER A 612 -0.43 19.30 10.62
C SER A 612 -0.15 17.94 9.94
N SER A 613 -0.35 17.83 8.64
CA SER A 613 -0.03 16.64 7.85
C SER A 613 1.37 16.73 7.24
N THR A 614 1.54 17.54 6.24
CA THR A 614 2.83 17.90 5.62
C THR A 614 2.62 19.03 4.62
N VAL A 615 3.61 19.88 4.44
CA VAL A 615 3.63 20.90 3.38
C VAL A 615 4.38 20.41 2.14
N ILE A 616 5.19 19.33 2.27
CA ILE A 616 5.86 18.67 1.15
C ILE A 616 5.22 17.29 1.01
N PRO A 617 4.76 16.90 -0.18
CA PRO A 617 4.28 15.56 -0.43
C PRO A 617 5.34 14.52 -0.04
N LEU A 618 4.93 13.50 0.69
CA LEU A 618 5.82 12.37 0.96
C LEU A 618 6.11 11.67 -0.37
N ALA A 619 7.36 11.23 -0.55
CA ALA A 619 7.68 10.39 -1.69
C ALA A 619 6.80 9.13 -1.63
N GLN A 620 6.06 8.91 -2.69
CA GLN A 620 5.22 7.73 -2.81
C GLN A 620 6.09 6.53 -3.08
N ASN A 621 6.10 5.62 -2.14
CA ASN A 621 6.81 4.37 -2.21
C ASN A 621 5.77 3.24 -2.30
N THR A 622 5.83 2.43 -3.37
CA THR A 622 4.90 1.31 -3.59
C THR A 622 4.99 0.25 -2.50
N SER A 623 6.12 0.17 -1.79
CA SER A 623 6.29 -0.71 -0.63
C SER A 623 5.64 -0.17 0.65
N GLY A 624 5.18 1.07 0.67
CA GLY A 624 4.51 1.70 1.82
C GLY A 624 5.42 1.97 3.03
N ILE A 625 6.74 1.84 2.88
CA ILE A 625 7.75 2.06 3.92
C ILE A 625 8.50 3.38 3.71
N SER A 626 8.99 3.95 4.82
CA SER A 626 9.74 5.21 4.79
C SER A 626 11.26 5.01 4.72
N VAL A 627 11.76 3.81 5.07
CA VAL A 627 13.19 3.49 5.16
C VAL A 627 13.50 2.24 4.37
N GLY A 628 14.44 2.33 3.42
CA GLY A 628 15.00 1.19 2.71
C GLY A 628 16.41 0.88 3.21
N TYR A 629 16.78 -0.40 3.35
CA TYR A 629 18.06 -0.84 3.89
C TYR A 629 19.01 -1.31 2.78
N SER A 630 20.19 -0.69 2.68
CA SER A 630 21.21 -1.10 1.71
C SER A 630 21.94 -2.39 2.09
N GLU A 631 22.04 -2.70 3.39
CA GLU A 631 22.68 -3.89 3.91
C GLU A 631 21.93 -4.41 5.15
N VAL A 632 21.69 -5.73 5.19
CA VAL A 632 21.01 -6.39 6.32
C VAL A 632 21.69 -7.73 6.62
N VAL A 633 21.81 -8.05 7.89
CA VAL A 633 22.38 -9.30 8.37
C VAL A 633 21.28 -10.16 9.00
N GLU A 634 21.13 -11.38 8.52
CA GLU A 634 20.36 -12.43 9.20
C GLU A 634 21.33 -13.37 9.92
N ARG A 635 21.28 -13.43 11.25
CA ARG A 635 22.07 -14.34 12.08
C ARG A 635 21.20 -15.43 12.66
N ARG A 636 21.68 -16.66 12.59
CA ARG A 636 21.01 -17.85 13.16
C ARG A 636 21.53 -18.19 14.52
N SER A 637 20.80 -19.09 15.23
CA SER A 637 21.16 -19.54 16.59
C SER A 637 22.49 -20.28 16.69
N ASP A 638 22.99 -20.85 15.60
CA ASP A 638 24.32 -21.48 15.52
C ASP A 638 25.47 -20.48 15.30
N GLY A 639 25.16 -19.18 15.25
CA GLY A 639 26.10 -18.11 14.98
C GLY A 639 26.41 -17.88 13.49
N SER A 640 26.01 -18.76 12.59
CA SER A 640 26.13 -18.53 11.15
C SER A 640 25.27 -17.33 10.72
N TYR A 641 25.70 -16.60 9.69
CA TYR A 641 24.97 -15.44 9.25
C TYR A 641 25.02 -15.23 7.75
N THR A 642 24.05 -14.45 7.25
CA THR A 642 23.97 -14.07 5.83
C THR A 642 23.87 -12.55 5.74
N ILE A 643 24.68 -11.93 4.90
CA ILE A 643 24.63 -10.50 4.57
C ILE A 643 23.91 -10.34 3.24
N TYR A 644 22.87 -9.53 3.23
CA TYR A 644 22.08 -9.14 2.07
C TYR A 644 22.40 -7.70 1.72
N GLN A 645 22.71 -7.42 0.45
CA GLN A 645 22.93 -6.07 -0.06
C GLN A 645 21.93 -5.76 -1.17
N PHE A 646 21.38 -4.56 -1.16
CA PHE A 646 20.28 -4.16 -2.04
C PHE A 646 20.60 -2.88 -2.81
N THR A 647 19.97 -2.73 -3.98
CA THR A 647 19.93 -1.46 -4.70
C THR A 647 19.26 -0.39 -3.85
N ASN A 648 19.88 0.78 -3.72
CA ASN A 648 19.34 1.88 -2.95
C ASN A 648 19.98 3.22 -3.41
N HIS A 649 19.58 4.32 -2.82
CA HIS A 649 20.09 5.66 -3.13
C HIS A 649 21.63 5.79 -3.02
N ASP A 650 22.26 5.10 -2.06
CA ASP A 650 23.70 5.18 -1.80
C ASP A 650 24.57 4.37 -2.77
N ASN A 651 23.97 3.58 -3.66
CA ASN A 651 24.69 2.74 -4.61
C ASN A 651 24.20 2.88 -6.05
N GLY A 652 23.69 4.07 -6.42
CA GLY A 652 23.45 4.46 -7.80
C GLY A 652 22.00 4.54 -8.26
N TYR A 653 21.04 4.15 -7.41
CA TYR A 653 19.61 4.12 -7.76
C TYR A 653 18.86 5.36 -7.19
N LYS A 654 19.40 6.54 -7.53
CA LYS A 654 18.88 7.84 -7.07
C LYS A 654 17.70 8.29 -7.92
N ASP A 655 16.83 9.09 -7.33
CA ASP A 655 15.81 9.82 -8.07
C ASP A 655 16.45 10.90 -8.96
N THR A 656 15.75 11.33 -10.01
CA THR A 656 16.19 12.42 -10.86
C THR A 656 15.31 13.64 -10.64
N ALA A 657 15.89 14.68 -10.04
CA ALA A 657 15.21 15.95 -9.89
C ALA A 657 15.22 16.73 -11.21
N VAL A 658 14.12 17.36 -11.54
CA VAL A 658 14.07 18.28 -12.67
C VAL A 658 14.93 19.51 -12.34
N VAL A 659 15.88 19.84 -13.21
CA VAL A 659 16.62 21.09 -13.11
C VAL A 659 15.70 22.19 -13.62
N ASN A 660 14.92 22.77 -12.73
CA ASN A 660 14.05 23.87 -13.09
C ASN A 660 14.88 25.17 -13.14
N SER A 661 14.97 25.77 -14.29
CA SER A 661 15.49 27.14 -14.45
C SER A 661 14.50 28.21 -13.92
N TYR A 662 13.28 27.82 -13.62
CA TYR A 662 12.30 28.64 -12.91
C TYR A 662 12.50 28.47 -11.41
N ASN A 663 13.03 29.50 -10.77
CA ASN A 663 12.98 29.68 -9.32
C ASN A 663 11.51 29.81 -8.91
N ASN A 664 10.81 28.68 -8.80
CA ASN A 664 9.46 28.69 -8.24
C ASN A 664 9.58 28.84 -6.73
N THR A 665 9.72 30.08 -6.30
CA THR A 665 9.90 30.49 -4.90
C THR A 665 8.70 30.12 -4.03
N TYR A 666 7.59 29.66 -4.64
CA TYR A 666 6.30 29.50 -3.95
C TYR A 666 5.92 28.03 -3.66
N THR A 667 6.69 27.06 -4.13
CA THR A 667 6.40 25.65 -3.88
C THR A 667 7.50 25.00 -3.04
N PRO A 668 7.13 24.35 -1.93
CA PRO A 668 8.10 23.68 -1.07
C PRO A 668 8.66 22.38 -1.66
N ALA A 669 8.06 21.85 -2.73
CA ALA A 669 8.44 20.59 -3.34
C ALA A 669 9.02 20.79 -4.75
N ILE A 670 10.14 20.13 -5.02
CA ILE A 670 10.74 20.07 -6.37
C ILE A 670 10.20 18.82 -7.06
N PRO A 671 9.65 18.94 -8.28
CA PRO A 671 9.27 17.77 -9.06
C PRO A 671 10.47 16.86 -9.32
N PHE A 672 10.26 15.56 -9.22
CA PHE A 672 11.29 14.56 -9.47
C PHE A 672 10.71 13.31 -10.10
N THR A 673 11.56 12.56 -10.81
CA THR A 673 11.22 11.22 -11.27
C THR A 673 11.76 10.19 -10.29
N SER A 674 10.86 9.37 -9.75
CA SER A 674 11.20 8.35 -8.78
C SER A 674 11.81 7.12 -9.46
N TYR A 675 12.94 6.65 -8.93
CA TYR A 675 13.58 5.37 -9.27
C TYR A 675 13.22 4.24 -8.30
N GLU A 676 12.14 4.40 -7.61
CA GLU A 676 11.65 3.47 -6.58
C GLU A 676 11.56 2.02 -7.07
N PHE A 677 11.05 1.80 -8.29
CA PHE A 677 10.91 0.46 -8.88
C PHE A 677 12.25 -0.29 -9.05
N ALA A 678 13.37 0.43 -9.08
CA ALA A 678 14.71 -0.13 -9.19
C ALA A 678 15.40 -0.35 -7.84
N ARG A 679 14.83 0.19 -6.75
CA ARG A 679 15.36 0.01 -5.39
C ARG A 679 14.83 -1.26 -4.73
N GLY A 680 15.57 -1.77 -3.74
CA GLY A 680 15.21 -3.00 -3.02
C GLY A 680 15.47 -4.30 -3.78
N LYS A 681 16.16 -4.24 -4.91
CA LYS A 681 16.58 -5.44 -5.65
C LYS A 681 17.88 -5.98 -5.04
N PRO A 682 18.02 -7.31 -4.84
CA PRO A 682 19.23 -7.89 -4.29
C PRO A 682 20.43 -7.65 -5.20
N LEU A 683 21.51 -7.08 -4.69
CA LEU A 683 22.79 -6.92 -5.39
C LEU A 683 23.74 -8.06 -5.07
N ARG A 684 23.80 -8.43 -3.77
CA ARG A 684 24.67 -9.50 -3.32
C ARG A 684 24.08 -10.18 -2.09
N THR A 685 24.20 -11.48 -2.03
CA THR A 685 23.90 -12.28 -0.84
C THR A 685 25.12 -13.14 -0.53
N THR A 686 25.69 -13.02 0.67
CA THR A 686 26.85 -13.80 1.09
C THR A 686 26.55 -14.47 2.43
N SER A 687 26.68 -15.78 2.47
CA SER A 687 26.54 -16.59 3.67
C SER A 687 27.89 -16.88 4.29
N TYR A 688 27.96 -16.84 5.62
CA TYR A 688 29.18 -17.00 6.41
C TYR A 688 28.99 -18.05 7.50
N THR A 689 30.08 -18.69 7.90
CA THR A 689 30.16 -19.46 9.15
C THR A 689 30.06 -18.52 10.36
N ALA A 690 29.88 -19.10 11.55
CA ALA A 690 29.92 -18.34 12.80
C ALA A 690 31.25 -17.60 13.03
N THR A 691 32.35 -18.06 12.46
CA THR A 691 33.69 -17.47 12.56
C THR A 691 33.97 -16.40 11.49
N GLY A 692 33.03 -16.15 10.57
CA GLY A 692 33.15 -15.14 9.52
C GLY A 692 33.80 -15.62 8.22
N SER A 693 34.02 -16.93 8.03
CA SER A 693 34.47 -17.48 6.77
C SER A 693 33.32 -17.52 5.75
N PRO A 694 33.49 -16.97 4.52
CA PRO A 694 32.45 -17.03 3.50
C PRO A 694 32.24 -18.46 2.99
N VAL A 695 30.98 -18.87 2.88
CA VAL A 695 30.57 -20.20 2.41
C VAL A 695 30.00 -20.14 1.01
N GLN A 696 29.15 -19.16 0.77
CA GLN A 696 28.42 -19.00 -0.49
C GLN A 696 28.22 -17.52 -0.80
N MET A 697 28.35 -17.15 -2.06
CA MET A 697 28.03 -15.81 -2.55
C MET A 697 27.17 -15.90 -3.81
N GLN A 698 26.13 -15.06 -3.85
CA GLN A 698 25.33 -14.82 -5.05
C GLN A 698 25.41 -13.33 -5.37
N GLN A 699 25.62 -13.01 -6.63
CA GLN A 699 25.68 -11.64 -7.12
C GLN A 699 24.70 -11.46 -8.27
N TYR A 700 24.04 -10.31 -8.29
CA TYR A 700 23.01 -9.97 -9.27
C TYR A 700 23.39 -8.68 -9.98
N SER A 701 23.06 -8.58 -11.25
CA SER A 701 23.16 -7.37 -12.04
C SER A 701 21.83 -7.13 -12.76
N TYR A 702 21.48 -5.88 -12.92
CA TYR A 702 20.19 -5.47 -13.51
C TYR A 702 20.46 -4.58 -14.71
N ALA A 703 19.70 -4.79 -15.78
CA ALA A 703 19.66 -3.92 -16.93
C ALA A 703 18.22 -3.44 -17.14
N PHE A 704 18.07 -2.18 -17.48
CA PHE A 704 16.78 -1.65 -17.89
C PHE A 704 16.48 -2.13 -19.31
N VAL A 705 15.26 -2.63 -19.53
CA VAL A 705 14.74 -2.95 -20.86
C VAL A 705 13.86 -1.79 -21.29
N GLY A 706 14.25 -1.10 -22.34
CA GLY A 706 13.63 0.13 -22.82
C GLY A 706 14.32 1.40 -22.29
N SER A 707 13.90 2.54 -22.79
CA SER A 707 14.37 3.83 -22.27
C SER A 707 13.73 4.10 -20.90
N PRO A 708 14.51 4.48 -19.89
CA PRO A 708 13.93 4.90 -18.60
C PRO A 708 13.06 6.17 -18.71
N TRP A 709 13.06 6.81 -19.87
CA TRP A 709 12.49 8.13 -20.13
C TRP A 709 11.48 8.19 -21.31
N GLN A 710 11.06 7.04 -21.79
CA GLN A 710 9.99 6.97 -22.81
C GLN A 710 8.67 6.53 -22.22
#